data_59c1cf15093c18d9d978ab525c0767e4
#
_entry.id   59c1cf15093c18d9d978ab525c0767e4
#
_cell.length_a   1.000
_cell.length_b   1.000
_cell.length_c   1.000
_cell.angle_alpha   90.00
_cell.angle_beta   90.00
_cell.angle_gamma   90.00
#
_symmetry.space_group_name_H-M   'P 1'
#
loop_
_entity.id
_entity.type
_entity.pdbx_description
1 polymer ?
#
loop_
_entity_poly.entity_id
_entity_poly.type
_entity_poly.pdbx_seq_one_letter_code
_entity_poly.pdbx_strand_id
1 'polypeptide(L)'
;MLALVLAPSPLRAASAAPDANAAVTVTENASSFTLDNGIVKATIRKGSGSMASLVYRGVETMGGNGGYWEQTPQDAPQLTNTITIDPATNAGARAEVSIKGVTGGATMLGRGAPGGGTYCDMEIRYAIGRGDSGIYVYAIFNHPPNYRPGGVGSESRYITRLSPTFDWITVDKDRNMLEAAPTDWGTGVVVHAKEQRIMSKGVYKNSVEHKYSYSGVQYKTPAYGWSSTKDHIGIWFINPTIEYLSGGPTKLELDDHFGDNDNPEPIILDYWVGGHYDTGARVNLAAGEQWTRVVGPIFVYVNSLDHPKPATQAELSALAATAGNPIVPLSWHANANALWNDALAQAKKETAKWPYAWVKGVDYTPLDQRGTVTGRIVLNDPLAPKGTSSKFQQLTVGLTVPDSGNLPWIHNAKGYQFWADGTEDGSFSLSKVRPGNYTLRAFATGVLGDFAQADVTVEPGKTVNLGKLEWKPVRDGRQLWEIGYPDRTGDKFFKGDGANNWLWGWNLRYALLFPNDITYTIGKSDYRKDWFFEEVPHATDLSFVNPEARDPANQRFGWVKAESLEQYPQTNQTGPWAIYGKGRTTVWTVKFNLPKQEHGQAYLRVALAGVNGLRDGLGVGLNGQGIGAIGDGTDPDNARLITTNSIRYNADKGLNQQRTLKFDAALLKPGENQMTFTVPGGDLQSGVVWDYLRLELDENATPNPPPPTHKGQ
;
A
#
# COMPACT_ATOMS: atom_id res chain seq x y z
N MET A 1 1.89 41.09 38.76
CA MET A 1 0.55 40.85 38.18
C MET A 1 0.45 41.65 36.90
N LEU A 2 0.70 41.05 35.77
CA LEU A 2 0.49 41.65 34.43
C LEU A 2 -0.73 40.92 33.84
N ALA A 3 -1.84 41.57 33.75
CA ALA A 3 -3.03 41.04 33.13
C ALA A 3 -2.84 41.08 31.61
N LEU A 4 -2.72 39.91 31.00
CA LEU A 4 -2.74 39.78 29.54
C LEU A 4 -4.19 39.93 29.07
N VAL A 5 -4.52 41.08 28.50
CA VAL A 5 -5.78 41.32 27.82
C VAL A 5 -5.73 40.61 26.49
N LEU A 6 -6.36 39.46 26.36
CA LEU A 6 -6.62 38.81 25.10
C LEU A 6 -7.64 39.64 24.31
N ALA A 7 -7.18 40.30 23.26
CA ALA A 7 -8.07 40.94 22.30
C ALA A 7 -8.90 39.86 21.60
N PRO A 8 -10.24 40.03 21.44
CA PRO A 8 -11.04 39.09 20.69
C PRO A 8 -10.59 39.09 19.25
N SER A 9 -10.27 37.91 18.72
CA SER A 9 -10.02 37.71 17.28
C SER A 9 -11.26 38.21 16.51
N PRO A 10 -11.08 38.90 15.39
CA PRO A 10 -12.19 39.34 14.57
C PRO A 10 -13.00 38.13 14.14
N LEU A 11 -14.31 38.12 14.43
CA LEU A 11 -15.27 37.18 13.87
C LEU A 11 -15.09 37.23 12.33
N ARG A 12 -14.62 36.13 11.78
CA ARG A 12 -14.58 35.94 10.33
C ARG A 12 -16.03 36.02 9.86
N ALA A 13 -16.34 36.95 8.95
CA ALA A 13 -17.67 37.04 8.35
C ALA A 13 -18.06 35.67 7.85
N ALA A 14 -19.20 35.15 8.27
CA ALA A 14 -19.73 33.88 7.77
C ALA A 14 -19.78 33.99 6.25
N SER A 15 -18.99 33.16 5.55
CA SER A 15 -19.10 33.05 4.11
C SER A 15 -20.51 32.58 3.79
N ALA A 16 -21.14 33.17 2.78
CA ALA A 16 -22.43 32.71 2.30
C ALA A 16 -22.40 31.20 2.09
N ALA A 17 -23.48 30.51 2.46
CA ALA A 17 -23.58 29.06 2.23
C ALA A 17 -23.30 28.76 0.75
N PRO A 18 -22.55 27.69 0.44
CA PRO A 18 -22.25 27.32 -0.92
C PRO A 18 -23.53 27.16 -1.75
N ASP A 19 -23.58 27.77 -2.94
CA ASP A 19 -24.70 27.59 -3.86
C ASP A 19 -24.48 26.33 -4.69
N ALA A 20 -25.06 25.22 -4.28
CA ALA A 20 -24.99 23.95 -4.98
C ALA A 20 -25.59 23.98 -6.42
N ASN A 21 -26.35 25.02 -6.75
CA ASN A 21 -26.96 25.21 -8.06
C ASN A 21 -26.21 26.23 -8.93
N ALA A 22 -25.12 26.83 -8.42
CA ALA A 22 -24.34 27.77 -9.20
C ALA A 22 -23.82 27.13 -10.50
N ALA A 23 -23.90 27.89 -11.59
CA ALA A 23 -23.34 27.45 -12.86
C ALA A 23 -21.82 27.35 -12.75
N VAL A 24 -21.25 26.30 -13.31
CA VAL A 24 -19.79 26.16 -13.42
C VAL A 24 -19.26 27.25 -14.34
N THR A 25 -18.16 27.86 -13.94
CA THR A 25 -17.43 28.85 -14.72
C THR A 25 -15.96 28.47 -14.87
N VAL A 26 -15.35 28.89 -15.98
CA VAL A 26 -13.92 28.86 -16.18
C VAL A 26 -13.46 30.26 -16.50
N THR A 27 -12.48 30.75 -15.77
CA THR A 27 -11.76 31.97 -16.11
C THR A 27 -10.31 31.64 -16.42
N GLU A 28 -9.73 32.34 -17.36
CA GLU A 28 -8.40 32.06 -17.90
C GLU A 28 -7.55 33.33 -17.88
N ASN A 29 -6.29 33.16 -17.46
CA ASN A 29 -5.27 34.19 -17.62
C ASN A 29 -4.01 33.59 -18.27
N ALA A 30 -2.94 34.38 -18.36
CA ALA A 30 -1.70 33.93 -19.01
C ALA A 30 -1.08 32.67 -18.34
N SER A 31 -1.25 32.48 -17.03
CA SER A 31 -0.56 31.46 -16.23
C SER A 31 -1.45 30.37 -15.67
N SER A 32 -2.78 30.56 -15.64
CA SER A 32 -3.69 29.62 -14.98
C SER A 32 -5.10 29.58 -15.59
N PHE A 33 -5.78 28.48 -15.30
CA PHE A 33 -7.23 28.36 -15.33
C PHE A 33 -7.79 28.42 -13.91
N THR A 34 -8.95 29.02 -13.73
CA THR A 34 -9.70 28.95 -12.48
C THR A 34 -11.10 28.38 -12.79
N LEU A 35 -11.43 27.25 -12.17
CA LEU A 35 -12.70 26.57 -12.26
C LEU A 35 -13.47 26.86 -10.95
N ASP A 36 -14.74 27.26 -11.07
CA ASP A 36 -15.58 27.62 -9.92
C ASP A 36 -17.01 27.14 -10.15
N ASN A 37 -17.60 26.45 -9.18
CA ASN A 37 -19.00 26.00 -9.20
C ASN A 37 -19.83 26.50 -8.00
N GLY A 38 -19.34 27.53 -7.30
CA GLY A 38 -20.00 28.08 -6.11
C GLY A 38 -19.79 27.27 -4.83
N ILE A 39 -19.30 26.03 -4.91
CA ILE A 39 -18.94 25.17 -3.76
C ILE A 39 -17.44 25.14 -3.56
N VAL A 40 -16.69 24.83 -4.61
CA VAL A 40 -15.24 24.82 -4.65
C VAL A 40 -14.73 25.70 -5.79
N LYS A 41 -13.57 26.29 -5.54
CA LYS A 41 -12.83 27.07 -6.54
C LYS A 41 -11.41 26.53 -6.66
N ALA A 42 -11.04 26.04 -7.85
CA ALA A 42 -9.73 25.46 -8.12
C ALA A 42 -8.94 26.33 -9.08
N THR A 43 -7.65 26.52 -8.82
CA THR A 43 -6.71 27.23 -9.72
C THR A 43 -5.65 26.26 -10.24
N ILE A 44 -5.58 26.07 -11.56
CA ILE A 44 -4.69 25.15 -12.24
C ILE A 44 -3.63 25.91 -13.01
N ARG A 45 -2.34 25.62 -12.76
CA ARG A 45 -1.20 26.24 -13.45
C ARG A 45 -1.05 25.69 -14.86
N LYS A 46 -0.99 26.56 -15.84
CA LYS A 46 -0.82 26.20 -17.26
C LYS A 46 0.57 25.64 -17.58
N GLY A 47 1.60 26.09 -16.86
CA GLY A 47 2.99 25.65 -17.10
C GLY A 47 3.30 24.24 -16.65
N SER A 48 2.59 23.70 -15.66
CA SER A 48 2.89 22.38 -15.06
C SER A 48 1.71 21.43 -14.96
N GLY A 49 0.48 21.93 -15.09
CA GLY A 49 -0.72 21.17 -14.79
C GLY A 49 -0.94 20.94 -13.29
N SER A 50 -0.24 21.66 -12.41
CA SER A 50 -0.42 21.55 -10.96
C SER A 50 -1.65 22.34 -10.51
N MET A 51 -2.43 21.81 -9.55
CA MET A 51 -3.50 22.52 -8.86
C MET A 51 -2.90 23.39 -7.75
N ALA A 52 -2.83 24.69 -7.97
CA ALA A 52 -2.18 25.63 -7.05
C ALA A 52 -3.04 25.95 -5.82
N SER A 53 -4.37 25.83 -5.96
CA SER A 53 -5.35 26.22 -4.96
C SER A 53 -6.62 25.41 -5.13
N LEU A 54 -7.23 25.05 -4.02
CA LEU A 54 -8.60 24.49 -3.93
C LEU A 54 -9.27 25.10 -2.71
N VAL A 55 -10.08 26.12 -2.94
CA VAL A 55 -10.81 26.84 -1.88
C VAL A 55 -12.19 26.22 -1.69
N TYR A 56 -12.53 25.87 -0.46
CA TYR A 56 -13.81 25.36 -0.04
C TYR A 56 -14.36 26.18 1.13
N ARG A 57 -15.56 26.74 0.99
CA ARG A 57 -16.18 27.62 2.02
C ARG A 57 -15.23 28.75 2.50
N GLY A 58 -14.41 29.28 1.59
CA GLY A 58 -13.43 30.33 1.89
C GLY A 58 -12.17 29.86 2.63
N VAL A 59 -12.00 28.54 2.82
CA VAL A 59 -10.77 27.94 3.38
C VAL A 59 -9.93 27.40 2.24
N GLU A 60 -8.65 27.81 2.19
CA GLU A 60 -7.67 27.22 1.28
C GLU A 60 -7.25 25.84 1.80
N THR A 61 -7.46 24.82 0.99
CA THR A 61 -7.11 23.44 1.36
C THR A 61 -5.70 23.03 0.95
N MET A 62 -5.10 23.73 -0.02
CA MET A 62 -3.78 23.40 -0.53
C MET A 62 -2.68 24.15 0.24
N GLY A 63 -1.55 23.47 0.41
CA GLY A 63 -0.28 24.05 0.84
C GLY A 63 0.49 24.67 -0.32
N GLY A 64 1.73 25.09 -0.07
CA GLY A 64 2.52 25.85 -1.03
C GLY A 64 2.81 25.16 -2.36
N ASN A 65 2.91 23.84 -2.36
CA ASN A 65 3.13 23.05 -3.59
C ASN A 65 1.83 22.62 -4.28
N GLY A 66 0.72 22.58 -3.56
CA GLY A 66 -0.59 22.19 -4.09
C GLY A 66 -0.70 20.73 -4.52
N GLY A 67 -1.59 20.46 -5.50
CA GLY A 67 -1.79 19.14 -6.09
C GLY A 67 -1.03 18.99 -7.41
N TYR A 68 -0.33 17.86 -7.60
CA TYR A 68 0.45 17.62 -8.81
C TYR A 68 0.68 16.13 -9.09
N TRP A 69 0.91 15.80 -10.36
CA TRP A 69 1.43 14.49 -10.75
C TRP A 69 2.95 14.47 -10.63
N GLU A 70 3.52 13.32 -10.29
CA GLU A 70 4.98 13.13 -10.22
C GLU A 70 5.63 13.46 -11.57
N GLN A 71 5.08 12.94 -12.66
CA GLN A 71 5.42 13.36 -14.00
C GLN A 71 4.57 14.58 -14.38
N THR A 72 5.17 15.59 -14.98
CA THR A 72 4.48 16.81 -15.40
C THR A 72 4.84 17.17 -16.83
N PRO A 73 3.93 17.85 -17.57
CA PRO A 73 4.22 18.30 -18.93
C PRO A 73 5.10 19.53 -19.02
N GLN A 74 5.59 20.09 -17.89
CA GLN A 74 6.27 21.39 -17.85
C GLN A 74 7.55 21.48 -18.69
N ASP A 75 8.26 20.37 -18.86
CA ASP A 75 9.51 20.31 -19.61
C ASP A 75 9.32 19.86 -21.06
N ALA A 76 8.07 19.69 -21.50
CA ALA A 76 7.77 19.29 -22.88
C ALA A 76 8.08 20.43 -23.86
N PRO A 77 8.73 20.13 -25.02
CA PRO A 77 9.01 21.12 -26.05
C PRO A 77 7.77 21.83 -26.58
N GLN A 78 6.63 21.13 -26.57
CA GLN A 78 5.34 21.66 -26.98
C GLN A 78 4.34 21.50 -25.83
N LEU A 79 3.86 22.63 -25.33
CA LEU A 79 2.87 22.69 -24.26
C LEU A 79 1.59 23.34 -24.80
N THR A 80 0.45 22.65 -24.66
CA THR A 80 -0.86 23.12 -25.08
C THR A 80 -1.82 23.15 -23.90
N ASN A 81 -2.52 24.26 -23.73
CA ASN A 81 -3.52 24.48 -22.70
C ASN A 81 -4.87 24.72 -23.33
N THR A 82 -5.90 23.91 -22.97
CA THR A 82 -7.22 24.01 -23.59
C THR A 82 -8.35 23.84 -22.58
N ILE A 83 -9.51 24.44 -22.88
CA ILE A 83 -10.78 24.13 -22.22
C ILE A 83 -11.40 22.99 -23.06
N THR A 84 -11.42 21.77 -22.53
CA THR A 84 -11.92 20.58 -23.24
C THR A 84 -13.42 20.38 -23.05
N ILE A 85 -13.99 20.87 -21.95
CA ILE A 85 -15.44 21.02 -21.76
C ILE A 85 -15.70 22.48 -21.39
N ASP A 86 -16.28 23.21 -22.33
CA ASP A 86 -16.62 24.62 -22.13
C ASP A 86 -17.99 24.73 -21.44
N PRO A 87 -18.06 25.30 -20.23
CA PRO A 87 -19.31 25.47 -19.50
C PRO A 87 -20.31 26.38 -20.21
N ALA A 88 -19.86 27.28 -21.08
CA ALA A 88 -20.77 28.12 -21.90
C ALA A 88 -21.60 27.30 -22.90
N THR A 89 -21.12 26.14 -23.33
CA THR A 89 -21.81 25.26 -24.29
C THR A 89 -22.78 24.27 -23.66
N ASN A 90 -22.77 24.15 -22.29
CA ASN A 90 -23.59 23.17 -21.58
C ASN A 90 -24.39 23.78 -20.41
N ALA A 91 -24.73 25.04 -20.50
CA ALA A 91 -25.47 25.81 -19.49
C ALA A 91 -24.81 25.78 -18.08
N GLY A 92 -23.49 25.74 -18.04
CA GLY A 92 -22.73 25.67 -16.80
C GLY A 92 -22.88 24.34 -16.03
N ALA A 93 -23.18 23.25 -16.73
CA ALA A 93 -23.31 21.95 -16.09
C ALA A 93 -21.95 21.36 -15.69
N ARG A 94 -20.91 21.57 -16.50
CA ARG A 94 -19.55 21.03 -16.28
C ARG A 94 -18.49 21.83 -17.03
N ALA A 95 -17.30 21.89 -16.45
CA ALA A 95 -16.11 22.37 -17.10
C ALA A 95 -14.98 21.34 -17.01
N GLU A 96 -14.10 21.34 -18.02
CA GLU A 96 -12.85 20.58 -18.00
C GLU A 96 -11.75 21.39 -18.68
N VAL A 97 -10.56 21.37 -18.07
CA VAL A 97 -9.34 21.97 -18.64
C VAL A 97 -8.27 20.90 -18.80
N SER A 98 -7.45 21.06 -19.83
CA SER A 98 -6.34 20.16 -20.18
C SER A 98 -5.03 20.93 -20.29
N ILE A 99 -3.99 20.37 -19.73
CA ILE A 99 -2.60 20.79 -19.89
C ILE A 99 -1.85 19.61 -20.51
N LYS A 100 -1.42 19.75 -21.78
CA LYS A 100 -0.83 18.67 -22.57
C LYS A 100 0.56 19.04 -23.04
N GLY A 101 1.53 18.18 -22.72
CA GLY A 101 2.90 18.25 -23.20
C GLY A 101 3.19 17.14 -24.20
N VAL A 102 3.75 17.52 -25.37
CA VAL A 102 4.22 16.58 -26.39
C VAL A 102 5.74 16.57 -26.35
N THR A 103 6.33 15.38 -26.09
CA THR A 103 7.77 15.22 -25.89
C THR A 103 8.55 15.07 -27.18
N GLY A 104 7.91 14.57 -28.25
CA GLY A 104 8.59 14.17 -29.49
C GLY A 104 9.57 13.01 -29.29
N GLY A 105 9.41 12.21 -28.22
CA GLY A 105 10.29 11.11 -27.83
C GLY A 105 11.45 11.51 -26.93
N ALA A 106 11.56 12.78 -26.54
CA ALA A 106 12.48 13.19 -25.47
C ALA A 106 11.98 12.72 -24.10
N THR A 107 12.89 12.62 -23.12
CA THR A 107 12.51 12.31 -21.75
C THR A 107 11.87 13.52 -21.09
N MET A 108 10.69 13.36 -20.50
CA MET A 108 10.19 14.32 -19.51
C MET A 108 10.68 13.89 -18.13
N LEU A 109 11.32 14.81 -17.44
CA LEU A 109 11.73 14.59 -16.07
C LEU A 109 10.53 14.81 -15.14
N GLY A 110 10.35 13.93 -14.17
CA GLY A 110 9.40 14.14 -13.09
C GLY A 110 9.89 15.26 -12.16
N ARG A 111 8.98 15.87 -11.43
CA ARG A 111 9.27 16.93 -10.50
C ARG A 111 10.04 16.39 -9.29
N GLY A 112 11.37 16.57 -9.30
CA GLY A 112 12.23 16.19 -8.18
C GLY A 112 12.46 14.69 -8.02
N ALA A 113 12.16 13.91 -9.03
CA ALA A 113 12.13 12.48 -8.92
C ALA A 113 13.49 11.80 -8.93
N PRO A 114 13.84 11.09 -7.84
CA PRO A 114 14.79 9.99 -7.94
C PRO A 114 14.28 8.88 -8.88
N GLY A 115 12.97 8.87 -9.16
CA GLY A 115 12.26 7.84 -9.89
C GLY A 115 12.26 7.95 -11.42
N GLY A 116 12.83 8.99 -11.97
CA GLY A 116 13.00 9.14 -13.40
C GLY A 116 11.80 9.75 -14.15
N GLY A 117 12.06 10.09 -15.39
CA GLY A 117 11.11 10.67 -16.30
C GLY A 117 10.21 9.65 -17.00
N THR A 118 9.47 10.15 -17.95
CA THR A 118 8.70 9.32 -18.88
C THR A 118 9.10 9.59 -20.32
N TYR A 119 8.97 8.59 -21.17
CA TYR A 119 9.14 8.70 -22.62
C TYR A 119 7.80 8.86 -23.36
N CYS A 120 6.76 9.25 -22.62
CA CYS A 120 5.42 9.44 -23.14
C CYS A 120 5.09 10.93 -23.24
N ASP A 121 4.21 11.29 -24.15
CA ASP A 121 3.45 12.52 -24.03
C ASP A 121 2.57 12.41 -22.79
N MET A 122 2.35 13.53 -22.13
CA MET A 122 1.53 13.58 -20.93
C MET A 122 0.49 14.69 -21.01
N GLU A 123 -0.74 14.35 -20.65
CA GLU A 123 -1.84 15.30 -20.53
C GLU A 123 -2.47 15.17 -19.14
N ILE A 124 -2.64 16.28 -18.45
CA ILE A 124 -3.33 16.34 -17.16
C ILE A 124 -4.64 17.09 -17.37
N ARG A 125 -5.74 16.50 -16.90
CA ARG A 125 -7.06 17.11 -16.96
C ARG A 125 -7.66 17.31 -15.57
N TYR A 126 -8.37 18.43 -15.44
CA TYR A 126 -9.15 18.75 -14.25
C TYR A 126 -10.58 19.07 -14.67
N ALA A 127 -11.56 18.43 -14.03
CA ALA A 127 -12.96 18.61 -14.32
C ALA A 127 -13.78 18.89 -13.07
N ILE A 128 -14.80 19.74 -13.19
CA ILE A 128 -15.74 20.08 -12.11
C ILE A 128 -17.15 20.15 -12.66
N GLY A 129 -18.13 19.58 -11.97
CA GLY A 129 -19.55 19.66 -12.30
C GLY A 129 -20.32 20.57 -11.37
N ARG A 130 -21.51 20.98 -11.80
CA ARG A 130 -22.45 21.68 -10.94
C ARG A 130 -22.84 20.78 -9.77
N GLY A 131 -22.76 21.29 -8.55
CA GLY A 131 -23.07 20.55 -7.34
C GLY A 131 -21.98 19.60 -6.86
N ASP A 132 -20.86 19.44 -7.58
CA ASP A 132 -19.74 18.63 -7.12
C ASP A 132 -19.02 19.36 -5.98
N SER A 133 -18.86 18.70 -4.83
CA SER A 133 -18.07 19.20 -3.69
C SER A 133 -16.62 18.73 -3.78
N GLY A 134 -15.97 19.06 -4.89
CA GLY A 134 -14.60 18.63 -5.18
C GLY A 134 -14.26 18.76 -6.67
N ILE A 135 -13.10 18.25 -7.03
CA ILE A 135 -12.59 18.29 -8.40
C ILE A 135 -12.07 16.92 -8.83
N TYR A 136 -12.35 16.54 -10.05
CA TYR A 136 -11.79 15.34 -10.67
C TYR A 136 -10.44 15.66 -11.31
N VAL A 137 -9.46 14.78 -11.13
CA VAL A 137 -8.15 14.87 -11.76
C VAL A 137 -7.75 13.54 -12.37
N TYR A 138 -7.18 13.57 -13.57
CA TYR A 138 -6.64 12.38 -14.22
C TYR A 138 -5.49 12.72 -15.15
N ALA A 139 -4.63 11.74 -15.37
CA ALA A 139 -3.51 11.83 -16.29
C ALA A 139 -3.68 10.88 -17.46
N ILE A 140 -3.22 11.31 -18.63
CA ILE A 140 -3.15 10.51 -19.84
C ILE A 140 -1.70 10.44 -20.28
N PHE A 141 -1.18 9.22 -20.41
CA PHE A 141 0.12 8.92 -20.98
C PHE A 141 -0.09 8.38 -22.39
N ASN A 142 0.67 8.85 -23.35
CA ASN A 142 0.62 8.38 -24.74
C ASN A 142 2.05 8.17 -25.28
N HIS A 143 2.34 6.95 -25.71
CA HIS A 143 3.60 6.58 -26.34
C HIS A 143 3.35 6.17 -27.78
N PRO A 144 3.60 7.04 -28.74
CA PRO A 144 3.53 6.73 -30.17
C PRO A 144 4.59 5.72 -30.60
N PRO A 145 4.36 4.92 -31.66
CA PRO A 145 5.30 3.85 -32.06
C PRO A 145 6.63 4.36 -32.60
N ASN A 146 6.74 5.62 -32.96
CA ASN A 146 7.97 6.25 -33.41
C ASN A 146 8.86 6.78 -32.25
N TYR A 147 8.39 6.65 -30.99
CA TYR A 147 9.21 7.02 -29.83
C TYR A 147 10.19 5.91 -29.48
N ARG A 148 11.27 6.28 -28.81
CA ARG A 148 12.26 5.31 -28.34
C ARG A 148 11.66 4.42 -27.24
N PRO A 149 12.17 3.17 -27.10
CA PRO A 149 11.76 2.30 -26.02
C PRO A 149 12.10 2.92 -24.66
N GLY A 150 11.27 2.60 -23.65
CA GLY A 150 11.45 3.16 -22.31
C GLY A 150 10.29 2.81 -21.40
N GLY A 151 9.90 3.73 -20.53
CA GLY A 151 8.81 3.50 -19.59
C GLY A 151 8.39 4.75 -18.86
N VAL A 152 7.61 4.55 -17.83
CA VAL A 152 7.29 5.54 -16.79
C VAL A 152 8.21 5.27 -15.62
N GLY A 153 8.64 6.31 -14.93
CA GLY A 153 9.55 6.21 -13.79
C GLY A 153 9.09 5.23 -12.70
N SER A 154 9.98 4.91 -11.78
CA SER A 154 9.74 3.92 -10.71
C SER A 154 8.62 4.33 -9.74
N GLU A 155 8.32 5.62 -9.64
CA GLU A 155 7.17 6.15 -8.95
C GLU A 155 6.34 7.01 -9.90
N SER A 156 5.03 6.78 -9.92
CA SER A 156 4.08 7.61 -10.63
C SER A 156 2.79 7.71 -9.82
N ARG A 157 2.46 8.91 -9.41
CA ARG A 157 1.41 9.19 -8.43
C ARG A 157 0.82 10.58 -8.61
N TYR A 158 -0.40 10.76 -8.12
CA TYR A 158 -0.95 12.06 -7.84
C TYR A 158 -0.70 12.41 -6.37
N ILE A 159 -0.29 13.63 -6.10
CA ILE A 159 0.09 14.11 -4.77
C ILE A 159 -0.66 15.39 -4.49
N THR A 160 -1.22 15.55 -3.28
CA THR A 160 -1.64 16.85 -2.76
C THR A 160 -0.84 17.18 -1.51
N ARG A 161 -0.30 18.39 -1.45
CA ARG A 161 0.24 18.97 -0.23
C ARG A 161 -0.80 19.94 0.31
N LEU A 162 -1.18 19.73 1.56
CA LEU A 162 -2.32 20.40 2.16
C LEU A 162 -1.89 21.57 3.03
N SER A 163 -2.84 22.46 3.26
CA SER A 163 -2.73 23.53 4.25
C SER A 163 -2.49 22.97 5.65
N PRO A 164 -1.69 23.64 6.50
CA PRO A 164 -1.43 23.20 7.88
C PRO A 164 -2.66 23.17 8.80
N THR A 165 -3.84 23.58 8.33
CA THR A 165 -5.09 23.43 9.09
C THR A 165 -5.53 21.98 9.24
N PHE A 166 -5.05 21.08 8.36
CA PHE A 166 -5.35 19.66 8.41
C PHE A 166 -4.41 18.97 9.39
N ASP A 167 -4.98 18.44 10.46
CA ASP A 167 -4.28 17.89 11.62
C ASP A 167 -4.76 16.48 12.02
N TRP A 168 -5.76 15.96 11.33
CA TRP A 168 -6.33 14.64 11.59
C TRP A 168 -6.24 13.76 10.35
N ILE A 169 -5.42 12.69 10.41
CA ILE A 169 -5.24 11.72 9.31
C ILE A 169 -6.29 10.61 9.40
N THR A 170 -6.77 10.13 8.26
CA THR A 170 -7.66 8.98 8.16
C THR A 170 -7.31 8.14 6.93
N VAL A 171 -6.70 6.99 7.14
CA VAL A 171 -6.46 5.97 6.10
C VAL A 171 -7.58 4.94 6.13
N ASP A 172 -7.86 4.41 7.32
CA ASP A 172 -8.92 3.45 7.60
C ASP A 172 -9.45 3.61 9.04
N LYS A 173 -10.27 2.66 9.51
CA LYS A 173 -10.87 2.71 10.86
C LYS A 173 -9.84 2.65 12.01
N ASP A 174 -8.69 2.02 11.78
CA ASP A 174 -7.64 1.79 12.77
C ASP A 174 -6.61 2.92 12.76
N ARG A 175 -6.44 3.57 11.60
CA ARG A 175 -5.58 4.74 11.38
C ARG A 175 -6.42 5.97 11.08
N ASN A 176 -7.08 6.45 12.11
CA ASN A 176 -8.02 7.58 12.10
C ASN A 176 -7.79 8.41 13.38
N MET A 177 -6.86 9.36 13.33
CA MET A 177 -6.29 9.97 14.52
C MET A 177 -5.73 11.37 14.31
N LEU A 178 -5.57 12.09 15.41
CA LEU A 178 -4.81 13.33 15.44
C LEU A 178 -3.34 13.06 15.06
N GLU A 179 -2.75 13.96 14.29
CA GLU A 179 -1.35 13.90 13.92
C GLU A 179 -0.46 14.85 14.77
N ALA A 180 0.85 14.60 14.75
CA ALA A 180 1.79 15.56 15.30
C ALA A 180 1.72 16.87 14.54
N ALA A 181 1.81 18.00 15.26
CA ALA A 181 1.83 19.30 14.59
C ALA A 181 3.02 19.39 13.60
N PRO A 182 2.85 19.98 12.42
CA PRO A 182 3.92 20.12 11.45
C PRO A 182 5.21 20.73 12.01
N THR A 183 5.07 21.71 12.91
CA THR A 183 6.20 22.34 13.60
C THR A 183 6.91 21.40 14.57
N ASP A 184 6.18 20.44 15.15
CA ASP A 184 6.75 19.44 16.05
C ASP A 184 7.46 18.35 15.25
N TRP A 185 6.86 17.89 14.15
CA TRP A 185 7.50 17.00 13.19
C TRP A 185 8.82 17.56 12.68
N GLY A 186 8.85 18.80 12.22
CA GLY A 186 10.05 19.46 11.68
C GLY A 186 11.22 19.52 12.65
N THR A 187 10.97 19.47 13.97
CA THR A 187 12.01 19.50 15.01
C THR A 187 12.29 18.12 15.63
N GLY A 188 11.59 17.07 15.20
CA GLY A 188 11.82 15.72 15.70
C GLY A 188 13.21 15.18 15.32
N VAL A 189 13.77 14.32 16.16
CA VAL A 189 15.08 13.69 15.92
C VAL A 189 14.91 12.56 14.91
N VAL A 190 15.62 12.65 13.78
CA VAL A 190 15.65 11.58 12.78
C VAL A 190 16.36 10.37 13.33
N VAL A 191 15.72 9.18 13.26
CA VAL A 191 16.27 8.00 13.94
C VAL A 191 16.67 6.86 13.02
N HIS A 192 15.91 6.57 12.01
CA HIS A 192 16.23 5.43 11.15
C HIS A 192 16.48 5.84 9.71
N ALA A 193 15.52 6.44 9.13
CA ALA A 193 15.59 7.14 7.88
C ALA A 193 14.96 8.50 8.11
N LYS A 194 15.09 9.40 7.18
CA LYS A 194 14.45 10.72 7.29
C LYS A 194 12.91 10.65 7.45
N GLU A 195 12.33 9.51 7.17
CA GLU A 195 10.91 9.23 7.31
C GLU A 195 10.47 8.80 8.72
N GLN A 196 11.41 8.65 9.68
CA GLN A 196 11.11 8.30 11.08
C GLN A 196 11.72 9.33 12.03
N ARG A 197 10.96 9.74 13.03
CA ARG A 197 11.41 10.73 14.00
C ARG A 197 10.94 10.44 15.41
N ILE A 198 11.82 10.69 16.39
CA ILE A 198 11.42 10.83 17.78
C ILE A 198 11.01 12.28 17.97
N MET A 199 9.78 12.47 18.43
CA MET A 199 9.23 13.80 18.65
C MET A 199 9.86 14.44 19.88
N SER A 200 10.49 15.61 19.72
CA SER A 200 11.22 16.32 20.78
C SER A 200 10.34 17.25 21.60
N LYS A 201 9.15 17.59 21.10
CA LYS A 201 8.19 18.50 21.75
C LYS A 201 6.75 18.19 21.33
N GLY A 202 5.81 18.99 21.86
CA GLY A 202 4.38 18.85 21.60
C GLY A 202 3.74 17.67 22.31
N VAL A 203 2.50 17.38 21.95
CA VAL A 203 1.70 16.31 22.59
C VAL A 203 2.26 14.93 22.40
N TYR A 204 3.08 14.73 21.37
CA TYR A 204 3.76 13.46 21.08
C TYR A 204 5.22 13.41 21.51
N LYS A 205 5.66 14.31 22.40
CA LYS A 205 7.03 14.31 22.90
C LYS A 205 7.44 12.94 23.42
N ASN A 206 8.64 12.49 23.04
CA ASN A 206 9.23 11.18 23.34
C ASN A 206 8.57 9.99 22.64
N SER A 207 7.72 10.26 21.66
CA SER A 207 7.09 9.25 20.82
C SER A 207 7.79 9.16 19.47
N VAL A 208 7.68 8.02 18.80
CA VAL A 208 8.18 7.85 17.44
C VAL A 208 7.06 8.08 16.44
N GLU A 209 7.29 8.94 15.47
CA GLU A 209 6.44 9.15 14.31
C GLU A 209 7.07 8.49 13.10
N HIS A 210 6.27 7.80 12.31
CA HIS A 210 6.74 7.00 11.19
C HIS A 210 5.86 7.21 9.95
N LYS A 211 6.42 7.77 8.89
CA LYS A 211 5.73 8.04 7.63
C LYS A 211 4.95 6.84 7.11
N TYR A 212 5.55 5.65 7.14
CA TYR A 212 4.97 4.44 6.54
C TYR A 212 3.88 3.78 7.39
N SER A 213 3.61 4.30 8.59
CA SER A 213 2.44 3.89 9.37
C SER A 213 1.10 4.18 8.67
N TYR A 214 1.10 5.05 7.67
CA TYR A 214 -0.07 5.52 6.94
C TYR A 214 -0.21 4.90 5.55
N SER A 215 0.38 3.74 5.36
CA SER A 215 0.21 2.97 4.13
C SER A 215 -1.09 2.17 4.17
N GLY A 216 -1.81 2.13 3.06
CA GLY A 216 -3.08 1.42 2.92
C GLY A 216 -3.08 0.42 1.78
N VAL A 217 -4.06 -0.47 1.78
CA VAL A 217 -4.39 -1.32 0.65
C VAL A 217 -5.49 -0.63 -0.12
N GLN A 218 -5.17 0.05 -1.21
CA GLN A 218 -6.09 0.92 -1.96
C GLN A 218 -7.37 0.22 -2.42
N TYR A 219 -7.34 -1.08 -2.64
CA TYR A 219 -8.55 -1.88 -2.89
C TYR A 219 -9.55 -1.84 -1.71
N LYS A 220 -9.05 -1.64 -0.49
CA LYS A 220 -9.85 -1.63 0.75
C LYS A 220 -10.08 -0.23 1.31
N THR A 221 -9.42 0.81 0.76
CA THR A 221 -9.49 2.20 1.20
C THR A 221 -10.14 3.10 0.14
N PRO A 222 -11.47 3.02 -0.07
CA PRO A 222 -12.15 3.76 -1.15
C PRO A 222 -12.19 5.27 -0.95
N ALA A 223 -11.95 5.76 0.27
CA ALA A 223 -11.80 7.17 0.60
C ALA A 223 -10.85 7.32 1.79
N TYR A 224 -9.78 8.07 1.61
CA TYR A 224 -8.76 8.36 2.62
C TYR A 224 -8.28 9.80 2.48
N GLY A 225 -7.67 10.35 3.53
CA GLY A 225 -7.20 11.73 3.53
C GLY A 225 -7.18 12.37 4.90
N TRP A 226 -7.48 13.66 4.96
CA TRP A 226 -7.29 14.47 6.15
C TRP A 226 -8.54 15.28 6.51
N SER A 227 -8.67 15.58 7.79
CA SER A 227 -9.64 16.54 8.27
C SER A 227 -9.02 17.56 9.25
N SER A 228 -9.73 18.66 9.47
CA SER A 228 -9.31 19.73 10.36
C SER A 228 -10.15 19.72 11.63
N THR A 229 -9.49 19.59 12.80
CA THR A 229 -10.17 19.72 14.10
C THR A 229 -10.61 21.16 14.37
N LYS A 230 -10.01 22.14 13.69
CA LYS A 230 -10.27 23.57 13.83
C LYS A 230 -11.37 24.06 12.90
N ASP A 231 -11.24 23.76 11.60
CA ASP A 231 -12.15 24.29 10.57
C ASP A 231 -13.29 23.33 10.26
N HIS A 232 -13.28 22.10 10.82
CA HIS A 232 -14.29 21.06 10.66
C HIS A 232 -14.61 20.71 9.20
N ILE A 233 -13.57 20.73 8.39
CA ILE A 233 -13.60 20.31 6.98
C ILE A 233 -12.74 19.07 6.79
N GLY A 234 -13.07 18.28 5.76
CA GLY A 234 -12.27 17.15 5.32
C GLY A 234 -11.90 17.28 3.87
N ILE A 235 -10.76 16.71 3.49
CA ILE A 235 -10.30 16.54 2.10
C ILE A 235 -9.87 15.10 1.89
N TRP A 236 -10.39 14.49 0.82
CA TRP A 236 -10.32 13.04 0.61
C TRP A 236 -9.98 12.70 -0.82
N PHE A 237 -9.11 11.71 -1.03
CA PHE A 237 -9.02 11.05 -2.31
C PHE A 237 -10.07 9.94 -2.37
N ILE A 238 -10.84 9.94 -3.45
CA ILE A 238 -11.83 8.91 -3.77
C ILE A 238 -11.46 8.30 -5.11
N ASN A 239 -11.15 7.00 -5.09
CA ASN A 239 -10.90 6.21 -6.26
C ASN A 239 -12.15 5.40 -6.64
N PRO A 240 -12.91 5.82 -7.66
CA PRO A 240 -14.13 5.12 -8.07
C PRO A 240 -13.85 3.75 -8.68
N THR A 241 -12.61 3.50 -9.04
CA THR A 241 -12.07 2.26 -9.60
C THR A 241 -10.60 2.11 -9.28
N ILE A 242 -10.14 0.87 -9.19
CA ILE A 242 -8.71 0.56 -9.07
C ILE A 242 -8.13 -0.01 -10.38
N GLU A 243 -8.87 0.06 -11.50
CA GLU A 243 -8.45 -0.59 -12.76
C GLU A 243 -7.09 -0.11 -13.28
N TYR A 244 -6.70 1.11 -12.92
CA TYR A 244 -5.43 1.71 -13.34
C TYR A 244 -4.26 1.43 -12.39
N LEU A 245 -4.51 0.90 -11.20
CA LEU A 245 -3.45 0.61 -10.23
C LEU A 245 -2.62 -0.61 -10.67
N SER A 246 -1.36 -0.63 -10.28
CA SER A 246 -0.49 -1.82 -10.37
C SER A 246 -0.52 -2.61 -9.06
N GLY A 247 -0.02 -3.85 -9.07
CA GLY A 247 0.16 -4.66 -7.86
C GLY A 247 -1.09 -5.41 -7.37
N GLY A 248 -2.25 -5.13 -7.93
CA GLY A 248 -3.50 -5.84 -7.60
C GLY A 248 -4.09 -5.49 -6.23
N PRO A 249 -5.06 -6.30 -5.75
CA PRO A 249 -5.88 -5.96 -4.59
C PRO A 249 -5.21 -6.19 -3.23
N THR A 250 -4.00 -6.74 -3.20
CA THR A 250 -3.20 -6.91 -1.97
C THR A 250 -2.05 -5.92 -1.85
N LYS A 251 -1.89 -5.04 -2.85
CA LYS A 251 -0.82 -4.06 -2.85
C LYS A 251 -0.99 -3.10 -1.68
N LEU A 252 0.02 -3.08 -0.81
CA LEU A 252 0.21 -2.06 0.21
C LEU A 252 1.01 -0.91 -0.41
N GLU A 253 0.55 0.32 -0.23
CA GLU A 253 1.26 1.52 -0.66
C GLU A 253 1.01 2.67 0.30
N LEU A 254 1.81 3.70 0.21
CA LEU A 254 1.70 4.87 1.05
C LEU A 254 0.53 5.74 0.58
N ASP A 255 -0.50 5.92 1.42
CA ASP A 255 -1.70 6.70 1.09
C ASP A 255 -1.61 8.14 1.62
N ASP A 256 -1.16 8.29 2.86
CA ASP A 256 -1.08 9.58 3.54
C ASP A 256 0.20 9.69 4.37
N HIS A 257 0.70 10.90 4.60
CA HIS A 257 1.74 11.20 5.59
C HIS A 257 2.00 12.69 5.70
N PHE A 258 2.81 13.11 6.68
CA PHE A 258 3.46 14.42 6.62
C PHE A 258 4.52 14.47 5.53
N GLY A 259 4.80 15.65 5.02
CA GLY A 259 5.86 15.88 4.05
C GLY A 259 7.26 15.56 4.57
N ASP A 260 8.20 15.61 3.65
CA ASP A 260 9.62 15.41 3.93
C ASP A 260 10.20 16.51 4.85
N ASN A 261 11.43 16.29 5.31
CA ASN A 261 12.12 17.07 6.33
C ASN A 261 12.01 18.60 6.22
N ASP A 262 11.95 19.12 5.00
CA ASP A 262 12.02 20.57 4.74
C ASP A 262 10.64 21.20 4.50
N ASN A 263 9.60 20.38 4.40
CA ASN A 263 8.23 20.82 4.18
C ASN A 263 7.23 19.91 4.89
N PRO A 264 6.89 20.21 6.14
CA PRO A 264 6.02 19.37 6.98
C PRO A 264 4.53 19.51 6.68
N GLU A 265 4.14 19.77 5.42
CA GLU A 265 2.75 19.82 5.01
C GLU A 265 2.12 18.42 5.05
N PRO A 266 0.86 18.27 5.48
CA PRO A 266 0.11 17.02 5.31
C PRO A 266 0.01 16.65 3.82
N ILE A 267 0.08 15.36 3.51
CA ILE A 267 0.12 14.87 2.12
C ILE A 267 -0.90 13.75 1.95
N ILE A 268 -1.59 13.76 0.80
CA ILE A 268 -2.35 12.62 0.31
C ILE A 268 -1.70 12.15 -1.01
N LEU A 269 -1.63 10.83 -1.20
CA LEU A 269 -0.94 10.19 -2.33
C LEU A 269 -1.85 9.15 -2.99
N ASP A 270 -1.82 9.07 -4.32
CA ASP A 270 -2.41 7.97 -5.08
C ASP A 270 -1.39 7.41 -6.06
N TYR A 271 -0.85 6.22 -5.74
CA TYR A 271 0.18 5.56 -6.52
C TYR A 271 -0.42 4.57 -7.52
N TRP A 272 -0.30 4.83 -8.82
CA TRP A 272 -0.57 3.81 -9.83
C TRP A 272 0.68 2.99 -10.19
N VAL A 273 1.87 3.58 -10.08
CA VAL A 273 3.16 2.88 -10.06
C VAL A 273 3.87 3.26 -8.78
N GLY A 274 4.12 2.30 -7.93
CA GLY A 274 4.83 2.49 -6.67
C GLY A 274 5.57 1.21 -6.30
N GLY A 275 6.58 1.32 -5.46
CA GLY A 275 7.45 0.22 -5.12
C GLY A 275 7.88 0.21 -3.65
N HIS A 276 7.12 0.85 -2.74
CA HIS A 276 7.52 0.92 -1.34
C HIS A 276 7.55 -0.47 -0.68
N TYR A 277 6.55 -1.32 -0.96
CA TYR A 277 6.43 -2.64 -0.34
C TYR A 277 6.53 -3.80 -1.32
N ASP A 278 6.33 -3.53 -2.60
CA ASP A 278 6.26 -4.46 -3.71
C ASP A 278 7.22 -3.96 -4.81
N THR A 279 8.49 -3.98 -4.54
CA THR A 279 9.49 -3.44 -5.48
C THR A 279 9.38 -4.11 -6.84
N GLY A 280 9.16 -3.33 -7.91
CA GLY A 280 9.26 -3.84 -9.28
C GLY A 280 8.12 -3.51 -10.21
N ALA A 281 7.04 -2.88 -9.74
CA ALA A 281 5.99 -2.39 -10.64
C ALA A 281 6.56 -1.40 -11.65
N ARG A 282 6.28 -1.63 -12.95
CA ARG A 282 6.88 -0.83 -14.03
C ARG A 282 6.05 -0.84 -15.31
N VAL A 283 6.28 0.17 -16.11
CA VAL A 283 5.83 0.24 -17.50
C VAL A 283 7.05 0.05 -18.40
N ASN A 284 7.10 -1.04 -19.15
CA ASN A 284 8.14 -1.32 -20.13
C ASN A 284 7.55 -1.20 -21.54
N LEU A 285 8.01 -0.23 -22.31
CA LEU A 285 7.55 0.05 -23.68
C LEU A 285 8.65 -0.35 -24.65
N ALA A 286 8.32 -1.22 -25.60
CA ALA A 286 9.25 -1.67 -26.62
C ALA A 286 9.36 -0.67 -27.78
N ALA A 287 10.40 -0.83 -28.60
CA ALA A 287 10.53 -0.09 -29.84
C ALA A 287 9.35 -0.44 -30.79
N GLY A 288 8.72 0.56 -31.38
CA GLY A 288 7.58 0.39 -32.29
C GLY A 288 6.23 0.15 -31.57
N GLU A 289 6.20 0.14 -30.25
CA GLU A 289 4.98 -0.09 -29.48
C GLU A 289 4.14 1.20 -29.35
N GLN A 290 2.87 1.09 -29.72
CA GLN A 290 1.86 2.10 -29.40
C GLN A 290 1.26 1.77 -28.03
N TRP A 291 1.28 2.75 -27.12
CA TRP A 291 0.65 2.56 -25.80
C TRP A 291 -0.01 3.84 -25.31
N THR A 292 -1.20 3.72 -24.77
CA THR A 292 -1.92 4.82 -24.12
C THR A 292 -2.50 4.35 -22.80
N ARG A 293 -2.50 5.22 -21.80
CA ARG A 293 -3.06 4.94 -20.48
C ARG A 293 -3.76 6.15 -19.91
N VAL A 294 -4.97 5.93 -19.39
CA VAL A 294 -5.67 6.90 -18.53
C VAL A 294 -5.54 6.43 -17.09
N VAL A 295 -5.06 7.30 -16.22
CA VAL A 295 -4.91 7.08 -14.79
C VAL A 295 -5.87 7.99 -14.03
N GLY A 296 -6.82 7.40 -13.34
CA GLY A 296 -7.95 8.12 -12.74
C GLY A 296 -9.24 7.99 -13.57
N PRO A 297 -10.22 8.92 -13.47
CA PRO A 297 -10.22 10.10 -12.59
C PRO A 297 -10.25 9.78 -11.11
N ILE A 298 -9.40 10.49 -10.35
CA ILE A 298 -9.44 10.57 -8.90
C ILE A 298 -10.38 11.73 -8.55
N PHE A 299 -11.31 11.54 -7.62
CA PHE A 299 -12.12 12.63 -7.13
C PHE A 299 -11.53 13.19 -5.84
N VAL A 300 -10.97 14.38 -5.89
CA VAL A 300 -10.50 15.14 -4.72
C VAL A 300 -11.73 15.80 -4.09
N TYR A 301 -12.31 15.10 -3.13
CA TYR A 301 -13.57 15.45 -2.47
C TYR A 301 -13.31 16.31 -1.25
N VAL A 302 -14.15 17.32 -1.03
CA VAL A 302 -14.09 18.20 0.16
C VAL A 302 -15.47 18.23 0.82
N ASN A 303 -15.52 18.11 2.13
CA ASN A 303 -16.74 18.18 2.91
C ASN A 303 -16.56 18.98 4.21
N SER A 304 -17.66 19.21 4.93
CA SER A 304 -17.64 19.95 6.19
C SER A 304 -18.79 19.52 7.09
N LEU A 305 -18.65 19.79 8.38
CA LEU A 305 -19.73 19.66 9.35
C LEU A 305 -20.39 21.02 9.58
N ASP A 306 -21.71 21.09 9.43
CA ASP A 306 -22.47 22.30 9.75
C ASP A 306 -22.66 22.47 11.29
N HIS A 307 -22.65 21.34 12.02
CA HIS A 307 -22.84 21.30 13.46
C HIS A 307 -21.78 20.41 14.14
N PRO A 308 -20.50 20.84 14.17
CA PRO A 308 -19.46 20.07 14.82
C PRO A 308 -19.67 19.99 16.33
N LYS A 309 -19.27 18.86 16.91
CA LYS A 309 -19.26 18.71 18.37
C LYS A 309 -18.09 19.50 18.95
N PRO A 310 -18.31 20.47 19.86
CA PRO A 310 -17.21 21.19 20.47
C PRO A 310 -16.49 20.32 21.49
N ALA A 311 -15.17 20.48 21.59
CA ALA A 311 -14.41 19.91 22.69
C ALA A 311 -14.69 20.68 23.98
N THR A 312 -14.81 19.96 25.08
CA THR A 312 -14.93 20.55 26.39
C THR A 312 -13.59 21.10 26.89
N GLN A 313 -13.61 22.08 27.80
CA GLN A 313 -12.38 22.60 28.40
C GLN A 313 -11.60 21.51 29.15
N ALA A 314 -12.28 20.55 29.76
CA ALA A 314 -11.65 19.41 30.44
C ALA A 314 -10.89 18.51 29.46
N GLU A 315 -11.49 18.20 28.30
CA GLU A 315 -10.83 17.42 27.25
C GLU A 315 -9.57 18.13 26.67
N LEU A 316 -9.69 19.45 26.43
CA LEU A 316 -8.56 20.24 25.95
C LEU A 316 -7.42 20.32 26.98
N SER A 317 -7.80 20.44 28.28
CA SER A 317 -6.80 20.41 29.35
C SER A 317 -6.13 19.05 29.50
N ALA A 318 -6.87 17.95 29.32
CA ALA A 318 -6.33 16.59 29.33
C ALA A 318 -5.35 16.37 28.16
N LEU A 319 -5.70 16.82 26.96
CA LEU A 319 -4.81 16.76 25.80
C LEU A 319 -3.49 17.51 26.04
N ALA A 320 -3.57 18.73 26.59
CA ALA A 320 -2.40 19.56 26.89
C ALA A 320 -1.51 19.00 28.00
N ALA A 321 -2.08 18.25 28.96
CA ALA A 321 -1.38 17.68 30.08
C ALA A 321 -0.63 16.37 29.73
N THR A 322 -0.93 15.78 28.58
CA THR A 322 -0.38 14.47 28.20
C THR A 322 0.74 14.65 27.20
N ALA A 323 1.94 14.12 27.53
CA ALA A 323 3.05 14.07 26.59
C ALA A 323 3.33 12.62 26.17
N GLY A 324 3.48 12.38 24.91
CA GLY A 324 3.86 11.07 24.35
C GLY A 324 2.71 10.06 24.16
N ASN A 325 1.55 10.30 24.76
CA ASN A 325 0.35 9.50 24.56
C ASN A 325 -0.90 10.38 24.84
N PRO A 326 -1.31 11.22 23.90
CA PRO A 326 -2.34 12.22 24.14
C PRO A 326 -3.71 11.57 24.35
N ILE A 327 -4.44 12.10 25.32
CA ILE A 327 -5.88 11.81 25.46
C ILE A 327 -6.61 12.77 24.53
N VAL A 328 -6.93 12.29 23.34
CA VAL A 328 -7.60 13.09 22.33
C VAL A 328 -9.08 13.25 22.65
N PRO A 329 -9.67 14.44 22.50
CA PRO A 329 -11.08 14.67 22.73
C PRO A 329 -11.99 13.72 21.94
N LEU A 330 -12.96 13.08 22.61
CA LEU A 330 -13.94 12.20 21.96
C LEU A 330 -14.79 12.94 20.92
N SER A 331 -15.02 14.24 21.13
CA SER A 331 -15.70 15.10 20.16
C SER A 331 -14.92 15.23 18.84
N TRP A 332 -13.58 15.28 18.88
CA TRP A 332 -12.74 15.31 17.68
C TRP A 332 -12.83 13.99 16.90
N HIS A 333 -12.74 12.87 17.59
CA HIS A 333 -12.98 11.55 16.97
C HIS A 333 -14.35 11.48 16.31
N ALA A 334 -15.39 11.96 16.98
CA ALA A 334 -16.75 11.93 16.44
C ALA A 334 -16.89 12.81 15.19
N ASN A 335 -16.26 13.99 15.18
CA ASN A 335 -16.27 14.89 14.04
C ASN A 335 -15.48 14.30 12.84
N ALA A 336 -14.27 13.79 13.08
CA ALA A 336 -13.47 13.15 12.05
C ALA A 336 -14.19 11.94 11.44
N ASN A 337 -14.78 11.09 12.27
CA ASN A 337 -15.59 9.96 11.83
C ASN A 337 -16.80 10.38 10.98
N ALA A 338 -17.47 11.47 11.34
CA ALA A 338 -18.62 11.97 10.58
C ALA A 338 -18.19 12.45 9.19
N LEU A 339 -17.06 13.18 9.09
CA LEU A 339 -16.49 13.63 7.82
C LEU A 339 -16.06 12.45 6.96
N TRP A 340 -15.37 11.47 7.53
CA TRP A 340 -14.93 10.28 6.80
C TRP A 340 -16.10 9.39 6.35
N ASN A 341 -17.12 9.18 7.19
CA ASN A 341 -18.32 8.42 6.80
C ASN A 341 -19.08 9.07 5.63
N ASP A 342 -19.11 10.40 5.57
CA ASP A 342 -19.66 11.11 4.42
C ASP A 342 -18.79 10.89 3.16
N ALA A 343 -17.45 10.94 3.29
CA ALA A 343 -16.54 10.61 2.19
C ALA A 343 -16.71 9.17 1.71
N LEU A 344 -16.89 8.18 2.60
CA LEU A 344 -17.20 6.78 2.24
C LEU A 344 -18.55 6.67 1.51
N ALA A 345 -19.54 7.45 1.92
CA ALA A 345 -20.83 7.51 1.21
C ALA A 345 -20.69 8.15 -0.17
N GLN A 346 -19.85 9.17 -0.31
CA GLN A 346 -19.53 9.77 -1.61
C GLN A 346 -18.76 8.79 -2.50
N ALA A 347 -17.81 8.02 -1.96
CA ALA A 347 -17.09 7.00 -2.71
C ALA A 347 -18.04 5.96 -3.34
N LYS A 348 -19.07 5.52 -2.61
CA LYS A 348 -20.11 4.64 -3.16
C LYS A 348 -20.85 5.27 -4.33
N LYS A 349 -21.20 6.58 -4.24
CA LYS A 349 -21.84 7.31 -5.33
C LYS A 349 -20.94 7.41 -6.55
N GLU A 350 -19.64 7.69 -6.35
CA GLU A 350 -18.67 7.81 -7.44
C GLU A 350 -18.43 6.46 -8.13
N THR A 351 -18.30 5.36 -7.40
CA THR A 351 -18.21 4.00 -7.96
C THR A 351 -19.45 3.64 -8.80
N ALA A 352 -20.64 4.07 -8.35
CA ALA A 352 -21.87 3.85 -9.11
C ALA A 352 -21.91 4.65 -10.42
N LYS A 353 -21.43 5.91 -10.41
CA LYS A 353 -21.37 6.79 -11.61
C LYS A 353 -20.27 6.37 -12.58
N TRP A 354 -19.21 5.73 -12.09
CA TRP A 354 -18.08 5.31 -12.92
C TRP A 354 -18.46 4.17 -13.88
N PRO A 355 -17.95 4.12 -15.14
CA PRO A 355 -17.11 5.11 -15.80
C PRO A 355 -17.89 6.37 -16.19
N TYR A 356 -17.23 7.51 -16.07
CA TYR A 356 -17.85 8.82 -16.29
C TYR A 356 -18.14 9.12 -17.75
N ALA A 357 -19.40 9.39 -18.10
CA ALA A 357 -19.81 9.65 -19.47
C ALA A 357 -19.26 10.97 -20.06
N TRP A 358 -18.79 11.88 -19.22
CA TRP A 358 -18.21 13.16 -19.63
C TRP A 358 -16.74 13.07 -20.04
N VAL A 359 -16.00 12.03 -19.66
CA VAL A 359 -14.62 11.81 -20.13
C VAL A 359 -14.63 11.43 -21.59
N LYS A 360 -14.07 12.29 -22.44
CA LYS A 360 -14.11 12.18 -23.89
C LYS A 360 -12.74 12.47 -24.52
N GLY A 361 -12.54 11.97 -25.75
CA GLY A 361 -11.35 12.28 -26.56
C GLY A 361 -10.05 11.65 -26.10
N VAL A 362 -10.13 10.62 -25.22
CA VAL A 362 -9.01 9.84 -24.72
C VAL A 362 -9.39 8.36 -24.68
N ASP A 363 -8.42 7.46 -24.46
CA ASP A 363 -8.66 6.02 -24.34
C ASP A 363 -9.37 5.68 -23.02
N TYR A 364 -10.64 6.06 -22.93
CA TYR A 364 -11.51 5.82 -21.79
C TYR A 364 -12.77 5.09 -22.22
N THR A 365 -12.82 3.78 -21.99
CA THR A 365 -13.91 2.93 -22.45
C THR A 365 -15.23 3.30 -21.76
N PRO A 366 -16.27 3.71 -22.50
CA PRO A 366 -17.56 4.06 -21.92
C PRO A 366 -18.31 2.82 -21.42
N LEU A 367 -19.35 3.02 -20.59
CA LEU A 367 -20.05 1.94 -19.90
C LEU A 367 -20.68 0.91 -20.84
N ASP A 368 -21.27 1.36 -21.93
CA ASP A 368 -21.93 0.52 -22.94
C ASP A 368 -20.95 -0.36 -23.75
N GLN A 369 -19.67 -0.01 -23.73
CA GLN A 369 -18.60 -0.79 -24.35
C GLN A 369 -17.88 -1.73 -23.36
N ARG A 370 -18.21 -1.67 -22.08
CA ARG A 370 -17.59 -2.55 -21.07
C ARG A 370 -18.36 -3.85 -20.93
N GLY A 371 -17.64 -4.96 -20.79
CA GLY A 371 -18.20 -6.28 -20.60
C GLY A 371 -18.31 -6.71 -19.15
N THR A 372 -18.85 -7.91 -18.96
CA THR A 372 -18.92 -8.58 -17.66
C THR A 372 -18.39 -10.01 -17.80
N VAL A 373 -17.60 -10.47 -16.80
CA VAL A 373 -17.14 -11.86 -16.74
C VAL A 373 -17.70 -12.50 -15.46
N THR A 374 -18.37 -13.64 -15.62
CA THR A 374 -18.95 -14.41 -14.52
C THR A 374 -18.45 -15.84 -14.55
N GLY A 375 -18.50 -16.51 -13.41
CA GLY A 375 -18.14 -17.90 -13.30
C GLY A 375 -18.23 -18.39 -11.86
N ARG A 376 -17.78 -19.62 -11.67
CA ARG A 376 -17.70 -20.24 -10.34
C ARG A 376 -16.42 -21.05 -10.21
N ILE A 377 -15.55 -20.69 -9.28
CA ILE A 377 -14.34 -21.45 -8.95
C ILE A 377 -14.71 -22.51 -7.90
N VAL A 378 -14.29 -23.74 -8.13
CA VAL A 378 -14.55 -24.86 -7.21
C VAL A 378 -13.22 -25.46 -6.80
N LEU A 379 -12.96 -25.42 -5.49
CA LEU A 379 -11.75 -26.00 -4.92
C LEU A 379 -11.84 -27.53 -4.95
N ASN A 380 -10.86 -28.17 -5.56
CA ASN A 380 -10.68 -29.62 -5.56
C ASN A 380 -9.28 -29.95 -5.01
N ASP A 381 -9.19 -30.16 -3.70
CA ASP A 381 -7.97 -30.53 -2.99
C ASP A 381 -8.08 -31.99 -2.45
N PRO A 382 -7.72 -32.99 -3.25
CA PRO A 382 -7.89 -34.39 -2.87
C PRO A 382 -6.98 -34.82 -1.71
N LEU A 383 -5.91 -34.04 -1.43
CA LEU A 383 -4.98 -34.32 -0.34
C LEU A 383 -5.20 -33.42 0.88
N ALA A 384 -6.27 -32.65 0.87
CA ALA A 384 -6.64 -31.85 2.05
C ALA A 384 -6.90 -32.76 3.27
N PRO A 385 -6.55 -32.32 4.46
CA PRO A 385 -6.92 -33.00 5.69
C PRO A 385 -8.43 -33.27 5.76
N LYS A 386 -8.82 -34.42 6.34
CA LYS A 386 -10.25 -34.75 6.49
C LYS A 386 -10.99 -33.65 7.26
N GLY A 387 -12.12 -33.22 6.71
CA GLY A 387 -12.96 -32.18 7.30
C GLY A 387 -12.59 -30.76 6.85
N THR A 388 -11.60 -30.59 5.97
CA THR A 388 -11.32 -29.27 5.34
C THR A 388 -12.54 -28.82 4.54
N SER A 389 -13.00 -27.58 4.77
CA SER A 389 -14.13 -27.01 4.05
C SER A 389 -13.76 -26.79 2.58
N SER A 390 -14.68 -27.09 1.67
CA SER A 390 -14.59 -26.71 0.26
C SER A 390 -15.09 -25.28 -0.02
N LYS A 391 -15.61 -24.60 1.00
CA LYS A 391 -16.04 -23.20 0.91
C LYS A 391 -14.86 -22.28 1.12
N PHE A 392 -14.81 -21.22 0.34
CA PHE A 392 -13.83 -20.16 0.52
C PHE A 392 -14.17 -19.29 1.73
N GLN A 393 -13.19 -18.96 2.55
CA GLN A 393 -13.36 -17.95 3.60
C GLN A 393 -13.37 -16.53 3.02
N GLN A 394 -12.43 -16.27 2.12
CA GLN A 394 -12.32 -15.04 1.36
C GLN A 394 -11.73 -15.42 0.01
N LEU A 395 -12.46 -15.19 -1.05
CA LEU A 395 -12.03 -15.42 -2.43
C LEU A 395 -11.90 -14.07 -3.12
N THR A 396 -10.76 -13.81 -3.72
CA THR A 396 -10.55 -12.63 -4.58
C THR A 396 -10.28 -13.09 -5.99
N VAL A 397 -11.03 -12.55 -6.95
CA VAL A 397 -10.97 -12.93 -8.36
C VAL A 397 -10.69 -11.69 -9.20
N GLY A 398 -9.85 -11.82 -10.21
CA GLY A 398 -9.52 -10.69 -11.08
C GLY A 398 -9.12 -11.08 -12.49
N LEU A 399 -9.10 -10.07 -13.33
CA LEU A 399 -8.58 -10.12 -14.69
C LEU A 399 -7.35 -9.25 -14.78
N THR A 400 -6.26 -9.81 -15.27
CA THR A 400 -5.02 -9.09 -15.55
C THR A 400 -4.65 -9.27 -17.02
N VAL A 401 -3.85 -8.37 -17.57
CA VAL A 401 -3.24 -8.65 -18.87
C VAL A 401 -2.43 -9.95 -18.79
N PRO A 402 -2.30 -10.69 -19.89
CA PRO A 402 -1.43 -11.88 -19.92
C PRO A 402 0.00 -11.55 -19.49
N ASP A 403 0.65 -12.48 -18.81
CA ASP A 403 2.07 -12.34 -18.45
C ASP A 403 2.91 -12.19 -19.72
N SER A 404 3.84 -11.26 -19.73
CA SER A 404 4.71 -10.99 -20.86
C SER A 404 6.18 -11.09 -20.45
N GLY A 405 6.90 -12.05 -21.05
CA GLY A 405 8.31 -12.25 -20.75
C GLY A 405 8.55 -12.58 -19.28
N ASN A 406 9.52 -11.90 -18.66
CA ASN A 406 9.89 -12.08 -17.25
C ASN A 406 9.15 -11.14 -16.29
N LEU A 407 8.13 -10.43 -16.75
CA LEU A 407 7.37 -9.49 -15.92
C LEU A 407 6.04 -10.13 -15.46
N PRO A 408 5.95 -10.59 -14.21
CA PRO A 408 4.69 -11.14 -13.68
C PRO A 408 3.62 -10.05 -13.59
N TRP A 409 2.36 -10.47 -13.65
CA TRP A 409 1.19 -9.59 -13.65
C TRP A 409 1.20 -8.55 -12.51
N ILE A 410 1.69 -8.92 -11.36
CA ILE A 410 1.73 -8.06 -10.17
C ILE A 410 2.66 -6.85 -10.37
N HIS A 411 3.69 -6.99 -11.17
CA HIS A 411 4.62 -5.92 -11.52
C HIS A 411 4.29 -5.22 -12.84
N ASN A 412 3.25 -5.68 -13.55
CA ASN A 412 2.86 -5.08 -14.82
C ASN A 412 1.95 -3.87 -14.59
N ALA A 413 2.54 -2.67 -14.63
CA ALA A 413 1.80 -1.41 -14.55
C ALA A 413 1.29 -0.90 -15.92
N LYS A 414 1.56 -1.63 -17.01
CA LYS A 414 1.17 -1.25 -18.37
C LYS A 414 -0.29 -1.58 -18.69
N GLY A 415 -0.81 -2.68 -18.14
CA GLY A 415 -2.16 -3.14 -18.37
C GLY A 415 -3.14 -2.72 -17.27
N TYR A 416 -4.44 -2.70 -17.60
CA TYR A 416 -5.51 -2.53 -16.63
C TYR A 416 -5.78 -3.84 -15.89
N GLN A 417 -6.27 -3.74 -14.66
CA GLN A 417 -6.64 -4.88 -13.81
C GLN A 417 -8.05 -4.69 -13.26
N PHE A 418 -8.82 -5.77 -13.16
CA PHE A 418 -10.20 -5.73 -12.67
C PHE A 418 -10.35 -6.78 -11.57
N TRP A 419 -10.74 -6.38 -10.37
CA TRP A 419 -10.82 -7.25 -9.21
C TRP A 419 -12.16 -7.16 -8.52
N ALA A 420 -12.63 -8.27 -7.96
CA ALA A 420 -13.82 -8.35 -7.14
C ALA A 420 -13.68 -9.48 -6.11
N ASP A 421 -14.43 -9.36 -5.02
CA ASP A 421 -14.58 -10.47 -4.07
C ASP A 421 -15.56 -11.50 -4.63
N GLY A 422 -15.21 -12.77 -4.50
CA GLY A 422 -16.10 -13.88 -4.76
C GLY A 422 -16.90 -14.27 -3.53
N THR A 423 -17.86 -15.16 -3.73
CA THR A 423 -18.69 -15.71 -2.64
C THR A 423 -18.07 -16.97 -2.03
N GLU A 424 -18.55 -17.41 -0.87
CA GLU A 424 -18.09 -18.62 -0.20
C GLU A 424 -18.18 -19.87 -1.08
N ASP A 425 -19.17 -19.94 -1.98
CA ASP A 425 -19.36 -21.06 -2.90
C ASP A 425 -18.52 -20.96 -4.17
N GLY A 426 -17.70 -19.89 -4.28
CA GLY A 426 -16.79 -19.62 -5.38
C GLY A 426 -17.39 -18.85 -6.55
N SER A 427 -18.65 -18.44 -6.50
CA SER A 427 -19.27 -17.63 -7.56
C SER A 427 -18.66 -16.23 -7.59
N PHE A 428 -18.45 -15.67 -8.78
CA PHE A 428 -17.90 -14.34 -8.96
C PHE A 428 -18.52 -13.59 -10.16
N SER A 429 -18.44 -12.27 -10.11
CA SER A 429 -18.83 -11.37 -11.19
C SER A 429 -17.87 -10.17 -11.25
N LEU A 430 -17.19 -10.04 -12.38
CA LEU A 430 -16.33 -8.91 -12.72
C LEU A 430 -17.06 -8.05 -13.72
N SER A 431 -17.61 -6.93 -13.29
CA SER A 431 -18.39 -6.02 -14.13
C SER A 431 -17.56 -4.84 -14.62
N LYS A 432 -18.07 -4.14 -15.63
CA LYS A 432 -17.43 -2.93 -16.19
C LYS A 432 -16.01 -3.15 -16.70
N VAL A 433 -15.71 -4.36 -17.17
CA VAL A 433 -14.40 -4.74 -17.71
C VAL A 433 -14.21 -4.13 -19.11
N ARG A 434 -13.06 -3.52 -19.37
CA ARG A 434 -12.68 -3.04 -20.72
C ARG A 434 -12.58 -4.23 -21.68
N PRO A 435 -12.96 -4.09 -22.96
CA PRO A 435 -12.73 -5.14 -23.96
C PRO A 435 -11.25 -5.47 -24.09
N GLY A 436 -10.93 -6.75 -24.25
CA GLY A 436 -9.55 -7.20 -24.35
C GLY A 436 -9.40 -8.69 -24.07
N ASN A 437 -8.15 -9.17 -24.13
CA ASN A 437 -7.79 -10.53 -23.75
C ASN A 437 -7.04 -10.51 -22.41
N TYR A 438 -7.45 -11.39 -21.49
CA TYR A 438 -6.99 -11.39 -20.10
C TYR A 438 -6.62 -12.78 -19.62
N THR A 439 -5.88 -12.83 -18.53
CA THR A 439 -5.77 -14.00 -17.66
C THR A 439 -6.67 -13.79 -16.44
N LEU A 440 -7.62 -14.72 -16.22
CA LEU A 440 -8.37 -14.80 -14.98
C LEU A 440 -7.45 -15.33 -13.89
N ARG A 441 -7.43 -14.63 -12.76
CA ARG A 441 -6.66 -15.02 -11.57
C ARG A 441 -7.55 -15.07 -10.36
N ALA A 442 -7.23 -15.96 -9.45
CA ALA A 442 -7.88 -15.95 -8.13
C ALA A 442 -6.91 -16.44 -7.05
N PHE A 443 -7.12 -15.94 -5.85
CA PHE A 443 -6.49 -16.42 -4.63
C PHE A 443 -7.49 -16.36 -3.48
N ALA A 444 -7.27 -17.18 -2.47
CA ALA A 444 -8.20 -17.29 -1.35
C ALA A 444 -7.46 -17.52 -0.04
N THR A 445 -8.00 -16.97 1.05
CA THR A 445 -7.54 -17.25 2.40
C THR A 445 -7.64 -18.75 2.71
N GLY A 446 -6.57 -19.32 3.20
CA GLY A 446 -6.48 -20.76 3.53
C GLY A 446 -6.10 -21.65 2.34
N VAL A 447 -5.88 -21.11 1.15
CA VAL A 447 -5.49 -21.87 -0.05
C VAL A 447 -4.12 -21.39 -0.54
N LEU A 448 -3.14 -22.29 -0.52
CA LEU A 448 -1.81 -21.97 -1.02
C LEU A 448 -1.81 -21.99 -2.56
N GLY A 449 -1.14 -21.03 -3.16
CA GLY A 449 -1.06 -20.86 -4.60
C GLY A 449 -2.14 -19.94 -5.17
N ASP A 450 -2.05 -19.73 -6.47
CA ASP A 450 -2.98 -18.91 -7.24
C ASP A 450 -3.69 -19.78 -8.27
N PHE A 451 -4.97 -19.50 -8.51
CA PHE A 451 -5.67 -20.00 -9.70
C PHE A 451 -5.34 -19.07 -10.87
N ALA A 452 -5.11 -19.65 -12.05
CA ALA A 452 -4.94 -18.88 -13.28
C ALA A 452 -5.58 -19.61 -14.47
N GLN A 453 -6.28 -18.86 -15.32
CA GLN A 453 -6.81 -19.31 -16.60
C GLN A 453 -6.56 -18.24 -17.66
N ALA A 454 -5.77 -18.59 -18.67
CA ALA A 454 -5.46 -17.70 -19.80
C ALA A 454 -6.65 -17.58 -20.80
N ASP A 455 -6.49 -16.66 -21.73
CA ASP A 455 -7.34 -16.49 -22.92
C ASP A 455 -8.81 -16.17 -22.63
N VAL A 456 -9.06 -15.38 -21.59
CA VAL A 456 -10.39 -14.84 -21.30
C VAL A 456 -10.61 -13.58 -22.14
N THR A 457 -11.36 -13.71 -23.22
CA THR A 457 -11.68 -12.59 -24.11
C THR A 457 -12.97 -11.89 -23.67
N VAL A 458 -12.90 -10.59 -23.45
CA VAL A 458 -14.01 -9.72 -23.12
C VAL A 458 -14.37 -8.86 -24.35
N GLU A 459 -15.59 -9.03 -24.85
CA GLU A 459 -16.12 -8.25 -25.97
C GLU A 459 -16.93 -7.04 -25.49
N PRO A 460 -17.04 -5.97 -26.32
CA PRO A 460 -17.82 -4.77 -25.96
C PRO A 460 -19.27 -5.11 -25.60
N GLY A 461 -19.71 -4.67 -24.41
CA GLY A 461 -21.08 -4.81 -23.93
C GLY A 461 -21.57 -6.25 -23.67
N LYS A 462 -20.67 -7.25 -23.74
CA LYS A 462 -21.06 -8.66 -23.58
C LYS A 462 -20.81 -9.19 -22.20
N THR A 463 -21.58 -10.22 -21.85
CA THR A 463 -21.33 -11.06 -20.67
C THR A 463 -20.68 -12.36 -21.11
N VAL A 464 -19.52 -12.65 -20.56
CA VAL A 464 -18.77 -13.90 -20.73
C VAL A 464 -19.00 -14.76 -19.49
N ASN A 465 -19.65 -15.91 -19.66
CA ASN A 465 -19.83 -16.87 -18.57
C ASN A 465 -18.84 -18.03 -18.72
N LEU A 466 -17.89 -18.11 -17.81
CA LEU A 466 -16.85 -19.14 -17.80
C LEU A 466 -17.31 -20.47 -17.19
N GLY A 467 -18.54 -20.53 -16.68
CA GLY A 467 -19.10 -21.74 -16.07
C GLY A 467 -18.36 -22.16 -14.78
N LYS A 468 -18.20 -23.47 -14.62
CA LYS A 468 -17.52 -24.07 -13.47
C LYS A 468 -16.03 -24.23 -13.79
N LEU A 469 -15.16 -23.65 -12.96
CA LEU A 469 -13.70 -23.68 -13.05
C LEU A 469 -13.15 -24.49 -11.88
N GLU A 470 -12.35 -25.50 -12.16
CA GLU A 470 -11.75 -26.33 -11.11
C GLU A 470 -10.39 -25.77 -10.70
N TRP A 471 -10.23 -25.45 -9.41
CA TRP A 471 -8.96 -25.09 -8.81
C TRP A 471 -8.39 -26.26 -8.02
N LYS A 472 -7.26 -26.77 -8.48
CA LYS A 472 -6.44 -27.76 -7.77
C LYS A 472 -5.29 -27.03 -7.11
N PRO A 473 -5.30 -26.82 -5.80
CA PRO A 473 -4.17 -26.21 -5.12
C PRO A 473 -2.93 -27.11 -5.21
N VAL A 474 -1.77 -26.50 -5.11
CA VAL A 474 -0.52 -27.24 -5.22
C VAL A 474 -0.35 -28.16 -4.01
N ARG A 475 -0.21 -29.46 -4.27
CA ARG A 475 0.08 -30.51 -3.31
C ARG A 475 1.08 -31.47 -3.93
N ASP A 476 2.17 -31.78 -3.21
CA ASP A 476 3.19 -32.72 -3.64
C ASP A 476 3.23 -34.01 -2.81
N GLY A 477 2.24 -34.24 -2.01
CA GLY A 477 2.11 -35.43 -1.19
C GLY A 477 1.27 -35.22 0.06
N ARG A 478 1.34 -36.18 1.00
CA ARG A 478 0.64 -36.05 2.27
C ARG A 478 1.28 -34.99 3.14
N GLN A 479 0.44 -34.21 3.77
CA GLN A 479 0.88 -33.19 4.73
C GLN A 479 1.39 -33.85 6.01
N LEU A 480 2.60 -33.51 6.43
CA LEU A 480 3.18 -33.90 7.71
C LEU A 480 2.81 -32.91 8.81
N TRP A 481 2.98 -31.63 8.54
CA TRP A 481 2.59 -30.54 9.44
C TRP A 481 2.44 -29.22 8.66
N GLU A 482 1.83 -28.24 9.33
CA GLU A 482 1.74 -26.85 8.86
C GLU A 482 1.80 -25.86 10.01
N ILE A 483 2.17 -24.61 9.74
CA ILE A 483 2.18 -23.48 10.68
C ILE A 483 1.53 -22.28 9.97
N GLY A 484 0.50 -21.70 10.60
CA GLY A 484 -0.29 -20.62 10.02
C GLY A 484 -1.33 -21.12 9.01
N TYR A 485 -1.82 -20.22 8.19
CA TYR A 485 -2.62 -20.47 6.99
C TYR A 485 -2.29 -19.39 5.95
N PRO A 486 -2.29 -19.70 4.64
CA PRO A 486 -1.89 -18.72 3.64
C PRO A 486 -2.99 -17.68 3.44
N ASP A 487 -2.67 -16.40 3.68
CA ASP A 487 -3.54 -15.25 3.44
C ASP A 487 -2.78 -14.01 2.93
N ARG A 488 -1.47 -14.18 2.64
CA ARG A 488 -0.55 -13.18 2.10
C ARG A 488 -0.15 -12.11 3.10
N THR A 489 -0.37 -12.34 4.40
CA THR A 489 -0.02 -11.41 5.47
C THR A 489 0.68 -12.10 6.63
N GLY A 490 1.35 -11.33 7.46
CA GLY A 490 1.87 -11.77 8.76
C GLY A 490 0.86 -11.62 9.91
N ASP A 491 -0.34 -11.06 9.64
CA ASP A 491 -1.34 -10.65 10.64
C ASP A 491 -1.70 -11.74 11.65
N LYS A 492 -1.76 -12.99 11.19
CA LYS A 492 -2.14 -14.12 12.01
C LYS A 492 -1.11 -14.60 13.02
N PHE A 493 0.15 -14.21 12.83
CA PHE A 493 1.24 -14.57 13.72
C PHE A 493 1.34 -13.61 14.90
N PHE A 494 2.08 -14.01 15.93
CA PHE A 494 2.25 -13.20 17.13
C PHE A 494 2.77 -11.80 16.79
N LYS A 495 2.01 -10.78 17.19
CA LYS A 495 2.26 -9.36 16.93
C LYS A 495 2.16 -8.92 15.47
N GLY A 496 1.68 -9.77 14.57
CA GLY A 496 1.50 -9.43 13.16
C GLY A 496 0.34 -8.47 12.91
N ASP A 497 -0.75 -8.61 13.66
CA ASP A 497 -1.97 -7.78 13.53
C ASP A 497 -1.76 -6.30 13.83
N GLY A 498 -0.70 -5.97 14.57
CA GLY A 498 -0.32 -4.59 14.87
C GLY A 498 0.88 -4.06 14.08
N ALA A 499 1.48 -4.86 13.20
CA ALA A 499 2.77 -4.56 12.60
C ALA A 499 2.77 -3.30 11.74
N ASN A 500 1.71 -3.10 10.97
CA ASN A 500 1.55 -1.92 10.11
C ASN A 500 0.95 -0.72 10.86
N ASN A 501 0.88 -0.78 12.17
CA ASN A 501 0.24 0.19 13.03
C ASN A 501 1.26 0.93 13.88
N TRP A 502 2.09 1.77 13.25
CA TRP A 502 2.77 2.86 13.95
C TRP A 502 3.88 2.46 14.92
N LEU A 503 4.31 1.21 14.96
CA LEU A 503 5.35 0.84 15.87
C LEU A 503 6.69 0.73 15.18
N TRP A 504 7.48 1.69 15.52
CA TRP A 504 8.88 1.65 15.24
C TRP A 504 9.58 0.54 16.04
N GLY A 505 10.48 -0.20 15.38
CA GLY A 505 11.41 -1.10 16.06
C GLY A 505 10.86 -2.48 16.40
N TRP A 506 9.92 -3.04 15.63
CA TRP A 506 9.53 -4.44 15.78
C TRP A 506 10.71 -5.40 15.72
N ASN A 507 11.66 -5.16 14.83
CA ASN A 507 12.90 -5.90 14.71
C ASN A 507 13.77 -5.84 15.98
N LEU A 508 13.71 -4.75 16.74
CA LEU A 508 14.33 -4.64 18.06
C LEU A 508 13.51 -5.36 19.12
N ARG A 509 12.20 -5.26 19.02
CA ARG A 509 11.26 -5.88 19.95
C ARG A 509 11.32 -7.39 19.91
N TYR A 510 11.58 -7.98 18.76
CA TYR A 510 11.81 -9.40 18.63
C TYR A 510 12.83 -9.89 19.66
N ALA A 511 13.97 -9.22 19.79
CA ALA A 511 15.03 -9.60 20.74
C ALA A 511 14.61 -9.49 22.22
N LEU A 512 13.70 -8.57 22.56
CA LEU A 512 13.13 -8.48 23.91
C LEU A 512 12.16 -9.61 24.20
N LEU A 513 11.32 -9.96 23.23
CA LEU A 513 10.27 -10.97 23.37
C LEU A 513 10.81 -12.40 23.32
N PHE A 514 11.84 -12.62 22.51
CA PHE A 514 12.44 -13.94 22.27
C PHE A 514 13.97 -13.92 22.44
N PRO A 515 14.48 -13.77 23.68
CA PRO A 515 15.93 -13.64 23.91
C PRO A 515 16.75 -14.85 23.44
N ASN A 516 16.14 -16.05 23.40
CA ASN A 516 16.77 -17.31 23.01
C ASN A 516 16.34 -17.84 21.64
N ASP A 517 15.80 -17.00 20.78
CA ASP A 517 15.14 -17.39 19.54
C ASP A 517 13.88 -18.28 19.76
N ILE A 518 13.18 -18.59 18.70
CA ILE A 518 11.93 -19.34 18.77
C ILE A 518 12.18 -20.85 18.67
N THR A 519 11.54 -21.60 19.56
CA THR A 519 11.35 -23.05 19.41
C THR A 519 9.86 -23.34 19.36
N TYR A 520 9.40 -23.84 18.25
CA TYR A 520 8.00 -24.19 17.99
C TYR A 520 7.84 -25.70 17.93
N THR A 521 6.89 -26.26 18.67
CA THR A 521 6.63 -27.69 18.66
C THR A 521 5.27 -28.01 18.06
N ILE A 522 5.26 -28.74 16.93
CA ILE A 522 4.04 -29.15 16.25
C ILE A 522 3.12 -29.91 17.19
N GLY A 523 1.86 -29.51 17.22
CA GLY A 523 0.83 -30.09 18.09
C GLY A 523 0.85 -29.60 19.55
N LYS A 524 1.78 -28.71 19.92
CA LYS A 524 1.86 -28.09 21.26
C LYS A 524 1.84 -26.57 21.22
N SER A 525 2.67 -25.96 20.37
CA SER A 525 2.77 -24.51 20.22
C SER A 525 1.61 -23.94 19.40
N ASP A 526 1.30 -22.67 19.65
CA ASP A 526 0.28 -21.89 18.93
C ASP A 526 0.98 -20.73 18.17
N TYR A 527 0.91 -20.73 16.84
CA TYR A 527 1.58 -19.72 16.02
C TYR A 527 1.13 -18.27 16.34
N ARG A 528 -0.08 -18.09 16.89
CA ARG A 528 -0.60 -16.77 17.31
C ARG A 528 0.09 -16.23 18.57
N LYS A 529 0.91 -17.03 19.25
CA LYS A 529 1.60 -16.69 20.51
C LYS A 529 3.09 -17.01 20.48
N ASP A 530 3.45 -18.11 19.80
CA ASP A 530 4.78 -18.71 19.89
C ASP A 530 5.59 -18.55 18.60
N TRP A 531 5.02 -17.88 17.58
CA TRP A 531 5.68 -17.58 16.31
C TRP A 531 5.56 -16.10 16.00
N PHE A 532 6.64 -15.36 16.11
CA PHE A 532 6.64 -13.93 15.80
C PHE A 532 6.42 -13.69 14.28
N PHE A 533 5.74 -12.63 13.91
CA PHE A 533 5.35 -12.41 12.50
C PHE A 533 6.53 -12.19 11.55
N GLU A 534 7.69 -11.74 12.07
CA GLU A 534 8.91 -11.54 11.28
C GLU A 534 10.11 -12.23 11.91
N GLU A 535 10.99 -12.81 11.09
CA GLU A 535 12.29 -13.29 11.52
C GLU A 535 13.38 -12.36 11.00
N VAL A 536 14.14 -11.77 11.92
CA VAL A 536 15.18 -10.77 11.67
C VAL A 536 16.43 -11.12 12.49
N PRO A 537 17.62 -10.55 12.19
CA PRO A 537 18.77 -10.69 13.04
C PRO A 537 18.47 -10.25 14.48
N HIS A 538 18.94 -11.00 15.44
CA HIS A 538 18.65 -10.75 16.84
C HIS A 538 19.50 -9.56 17.36
N ALA A 539 18.86 -8.46 17.72
CA ALA A 539 19.53 -7.26 18.20
C ALA A 539 20.36 -7.55 19.47
N THR A 540 21.57 -7.01 19.51
CA THR A 540 22.52 -7.23 20.62
C THR A 540 22.58 -6.05 21.60
N ASP A 541 22.23 -4.84 21.15
CA ASP A 541 22.14 -3.64 21.98
C ASP A 541 20.69 -3.15 22.03
N LEU A 542 20.10 -3.25 23.20
CA LEU A 542 18.72 -2.85 23.49
C LEU A 542 18.64 -1.76 24.57
N SER A 543 19.77 -1.14 24.92
CA SER A 543 19.85 -0.17 26.01
C SER A 543 18.93 1.04 25.85
N PHE A 544 18.63 1.39 24.60
CA PHE A 544 17.74 2.52 24.25
C PHE A 544 16.28 2.12 24.10
N VAL A 545 15.94 0.84 24.15
CA VAL A 545 14.56 0.38 24.00
C VAL A 545 13.86 0.42 25.35
N ASN A 546 12.65 0.96 25.39
CA ASN A 546 11.84 0.95 26.60
C ASN A 546 11.04 -0.36 26.72
N PRO A 547 11.44 -1.29 27.63
CA PRO A 547 10.75 -2.56 27.79
C PRO A 547 9.35 -2.43 28.37
N GLU A 548 9.04 -1.32 29.06
CA GLU A 548 7.75 -1.04 29.67
C GLU A 548 6.77 -0.36 28.72
N ALA A 549 7.21 -0.03 27.52
CA ALA A 549 6.32 0.53 26.52
C ALA A 549 5.16 -0.43 26.29
N ARG A 550 3.94 0.12 26.40
CA ARG A 550 2.71 -0.67 26.38
C ARG A 550 2.49 -1.36 25.04
N ASP A 551 1.54 -2.30 25.06
CA ASP A 551 1.10 -3.01 23.87
C ASP A 551 0.67 -2.05 22.75
N PRO A 552 1.11 -2.34 21.56
CA PRO A 552 0.84 -1.60 20.35
C PRO A 552 -0.60 -1.25 20.03
N ALA A 553 -1.53 -2.10 20.35
CA ALA A 553 -2.95 -1.84 20.09
C ALA A 553 -3.46 -0.51 20.68
N ASN A 554 -2.73 0.04 21.64
CA ASN A 554 -3.10 1.29 22.32
C ASN A 554 -2.02 2.36 22.24
N GLN A 555 -0.94 2.10 21.47
CA GLN A 555 0.19 3.04 21.44
C GLN A 555 0.78 3.16 20.06
N ARG A 556 0.55 4.28 19.52
CA ARG A 556 1.21 4.82 18.35
C ARG A 556 2.72 4.91 18.50
N PHE A 557 3.23 4.87 19.72
CA PHE A 557 4.52 5.42 20.04
C PHE A 557 5.25 4.58 21.07
N GLY A 558 6.54 4.57 20.97
CA GLY A 558 7.21 4.49 22.16
C GLY A 558 7.89 3.21 22.54
N TRP A 559 9.06 3.10 22.02
CA TRP A 559 10.00 2.09 22.44
C TRP A 559 11.29 2.72 22.92
N VAL A 560 11.39 4.05 22.87
CA VAL A 560 12.61 4.76 23.24
C VAL A 560 12.43 5.38 24.61
N LYS A 561 13.40 5.18 25.50
CA LYS A 561 13.45 5.88 26.77
C LYS A 561 13.73 7.35 26.52
N ALA A 562 12.98 8.22 27.19
CA ALA A 562 13.16 9.67 27.04
C ALA A 562 14.59 10.12 27.34
N GLU A 563 15.19 9.52 28.37
CA GLU A 563 16.57 9.78 28.78
C GLU A 563 17.64 9.25 27.83
N SER A 564 17.29 8.36 26.90
CA SER A 564 18.21 7.78 25.92
C SER A 564 18.17 8.45 24.56
N LEU A 565 17.38 9.50 24.37
CA LEU A 565 17.30 10.23 23.10
C LEU A 565 18.64 10.75 22.61
N GLU A 566 19.49 11.23 23.52
CA GLU A 566 20.83 11.70 23.18
C GLU A 566 21.79 10.56 22.82
N GLN A 567 21.55 9.38 23.37
CA GLN A 567 22.35 8.16 23.13
C GLN A 567 21.84 7.36 21.94
N TYR A 568 20.68 7.73 21.42
CA TYR A 568 20.10 7.05 20.26
C TYR A 568 21.08 7.11 19.10
N PRO A 569 21.38 5.98 18.42
CA PRO A 569 22.32 5.99 17.31
C PRO A 569 21.80 6.94 16.24
N GLN A 570 22.38 8.14 16.22
CA GLN A 570 22.08 9.12 15.18
C GLN A 570 22.50 8.51 13.85
N THR A 571 21.56 8.34 12.97
CA THR A 571 21.85 7.85 11.64
C THR A 571 22.72 8.87 10.94
N ASN A 572 23.85 8.43 10.42
CA ASN A 572 24.70 9.27 9.64
C ASN A 572 23.89 9.70 8.41
N GLN A 573 23.48 10.95 8.35
CA GLN A 573 22.48 11.48 7.39
C GLN A 573 22.94 11.48 5.93
N THR A 574 24.08 10.91 5.63
CA THR A 574 24.64 10.85 4.28
C THR A 574 24.09 9.72 3.41
N GLY A 575 23.19 8.90 3.96
CA GLY A 575 22.50 7.85 3.20
C GLY A 575 21.06 7.67 3.65
N PRO A 576 20.12 7.37 2.73
CA PRO A 576 18.72 7.17 3.07
C PRO A 576 18.43 5.92 3.91
N TRP A 577 19.48 5.19 4.31
CA TRP A 577 19.39 3.80 4.77
C TRP A 577 20.23 3.57 6.03
N ALA A 578 19.97 4.33 7.04
CA ALA A 578 20.67 4.15 8.29
C ALA A 578 20.28 2.85 8.98
N ILE A 579 21.28 2.15 9.40
CA ILE A 579 21.24 0.83 10.04
C ILE A 579 21.12 1.04 11.54
N TYR A 580 20.17 0.41 12.19
CA TYR A 580 20.04 0.41 13.67
C TYR A 580 21.16 -0.27 14.42
N GLY A 581 22.14 -0.79 13.76
CA GLY A 581 23.15 -1.64 14.33
C GLY A 581 23.09 -3.04 13.72
N LYS A 582 23.88 -3.91 14.27
CA LYS A 582 24.01 -5.29 13.79
C LYS A 582 23.40 -6.25 14.81
N GLY A 583 22.67 -7.24 14.30
CA GLY A 583 22.18 -8.37 15.07
C GLY A 583 23.05 -9.61 14.88
N ARG A 584 22.99 -10.53 15.84
CA ARG A 584 23.50 -11.89 15.64
C ARG A 584 22.59 -12.69 14.71
N THR A 585 23.10 -13.76 14.18
CA THR A 585 22.30 -14.77 13.46
C THR A 585 21.13 -15.24 14.33
N THR A 586 19.96 -15.32 13.73
CA THR A 586 18.74 -15.87 14.32
C THR A 586 18.50 -17.26 13.77
N VAL A 587 18.13 -18.20 14.65
CA VAL A 587 17.86 -19.60 14.28
C VAL A 587 16.57 -20.04 14.95
N TRP A 588 15.50 -20.11 14.18
CA TRP A 588 14.23 -20.63 14.70
C TRP A 588 14.12 -22.12 14.46
N THR A 589 13.58 -22.86 15.43
CA THR A 589 13.51 -24.32 15.41
C THR A 589 12.07 -24.81 15.43
N VAL A 590 11.68 -25.63 14.47
CA VAL A 590 10.41 -26.38 14.46
C VAL A 590 10.70 -27.82 14.86
N LYS A 591 10.10 -28.26 15.97
CA LYS A 591 10.16 -29.64 16.47
C LYS A 591 8.90 -30.41 16.10
N PHE A 592 9.07 -31.61 15.54
CA PHE A 592 7.97 -32.50 15.21
C PHE A 592 8.38 -33.97 15.31
N ASN A 593 7.40 -34.85 15.54
CA ASN A 593 7.63 -36.28 15.69
C ASN A 593 7.09 -37.06 14.50
N LEU A 594 7.86 -38.05 14.03
CA LEU A 594 7.44 -39.00 13.02
C LEU A 594 7.42 -40.42 13.58
N PRO A 595 6.41 -41.23 13.27
CA PRO A 595 6.25 -42.57 13.84
C PRO A 595 7.22 -43.60 13.25
N LYS A 596 7.75 -43.35 12.06
CA LYS A 596 8.60 -44.28 11.30
C LYS A 596 9.66 -43.53 10.49
N GLN A 597 10.65 -44.27 9.96
CA GLN A 597 11.55 -43.77 8.94
C GLN A 597 10.74 -43.44 7.67
N GLU A 598 10.95 -42.28 7.14
CA GLU A 598 10.34 -41.83 5.88
C GLU A 598 11.28 -42.08 4.71
N HIS A 599 10.70 -42.12 3.49
CA HIS A 599 11.42 -42.27 2.22
C HIS A 599 10.68 -41.48 1.12
N GLY A 600 11.31 -41.34 -0.04
CA GLY A 600 10.78 -40.54 -1.13
C GLY A 600 11.24 -39.09 -1.05
N GLN A 601 10.47 -38.18 -1.62
CA GLN A 601 10.79 -36.75 -1.71
C GLN A 601 9.96 -35.96 -0.70
N ALA A 602 10.63 -35.16 0.11
CA ALA A 602 9.98 -34.18 1.00
C ALA A 602 9.98 -32.80 0.35
N TYR A 603 8.90 -32.04 0.61
CA TYR A 603 8.65 -30.70 0.08
C TYR A 603 8.33 -29.75 1.22
N LEU A 604 9.26 -28.83 1.50
CA LEU A 604 9.02 -27.73 2.43
C LEU A 604 8.51 -26.55 1.64
N ARG A 605 7.23 -26.22 1.81
CA ARG A 605 6.59 -25.07 1.20
C ARG A 605 6.57 -23.92 2.16
N VAL A 606 7.05 -22.76 1.72
CA VAL A 606 7.08 -21.54 2.49
C VAL A 606 6.44 -20.42 1.70
N ALA A 607 5.46 -19.76 2.29
CA ALA A 607 4.93 -18.51 1.84
C ALA A 607 5.42 -17.38 2.75
N LEU A 608 5.91 -16.32 2.14
CA LEU A 608 6.45 -15.13 2.80
C LEU A 608 5.61 -13.92 2.38
N ALA A 609 5.14 -13.16 3.35
CA ALA A 609 4.39 -11.92 3.12
C ALA A 609 5.32 -10.75 2.76
N GLY A 610 6.59 -10.85 3.12
CA GLY A 610 7.61 -9.86 2.78
C GLY A 610 9.02 -10.41 3.00
N VAL A 611 10.00 -9.81 2.33
CA VAL A 611 11.42 -10.19 2.42
C VAL A 611 12.28 -8.94 2.32
N ASN A 612 13.35 -8.85 3.10
CA ASN A 612 14.37 -7.83 2.91
C ASN A 612 15.79 -8.40 3.10
N GLY A 613 16.70 -8.04 2.20
CA GLY A 613 18.15 -8.27 2.36
C GLY A 613 18.65 -9.71 2.23
N LEU A 614 17.80 -10.71 2.03
CA LEU A 614 18.18 -12.12 1.93
C LEU A 614 18.55 -12.52 0.49
N ARG A 615 19.72 -12.14 0.02
CA ARG A 615 20.18 -12.43 -1.36
C ARG A 615 20.41 -13.92 -1.62
N ASP A 616 20.86 -14.66 -0.61
CA ASP A 616 21.20 -16.09 -0.72
C ASP A 616 20.09 -16.99 -0.15
N GLY A 617 18.92 -16.39 0.13
CA GLY A 617 17.76 -17.08 0.67
C GLY A 617 17.76 -17.20 2.19
N LEU A 618 16.67 -17.80 2.71
CA LEU A 618 16.49 -18.15 4.11
C LEU A 618 17.05 -19.55 4.36
N GLY A 619 18.11 -19.66 5.16
CA GLY A 619 18.77 -20.94 5.41
C GLY A 619 17.86 -21.98 6.07
N VAL A 620 17.93 -23.24 5.63
CA VAL A 620 17.16 -24.35 6.20
C VAL A 620 18.08 -25.48 6.61
N GLY A 621 17.91 -25.94 7.86
CA GLY A 621 18.57 -27.12 8.40
C GLY A 621 17.58 -28.20 8.85
N LEU A 622 18.02 -29.44 8.90
CA LEU A 622 17.26 -30.58 9.40
C LEU A 622 18.17 -31.47 10.24
N ASN A 623 17.79 -31.70 11.51
CA ASN A 623 18.51 -32.56 12.44
C ASN A 623 20.01 -32.22 12.59
N GLY A 624 20.33 -30.92 12.57
CA GLY A 624 21.69 -30.39 12.69
C GLY A 624 22.49 -30.36 11.37
N GLN A 625 21.91 -30.71 10.25
CA GLN A 625 22.52 -30.64 8.92
C GLN A 625 21.83 -29.57 8.07
N GLY A 626 22.60 -28.72 7.38
CA GLY A 626 22.06 -27.81 6.37
C GLY A 626 21.51 -28.58 5.16
N ILE A 627 20.30 -28.26 4.72
CA ILE A 627 19.64 -28.93 3.59
C ILE A 627 19.34 -28.00 2.40
N GLY A 628 19.69 -26.72 2.52
CA GLY A 628 19.49 -25.71 1.46
C GLY A 628 19.00 -24.39 2.01
N ALA A 629 18.44 -23.55 1.15
CA ALA A 629 17.79 -22.30 1.54
C ALA A 629 16.51 -22.08 0.72
N ILE A 630 15.53 -21.44 1.33
CA ILE A 630 14.32 -20.96 0.65
C ILE A 630 14.70 -19.77 -0.21
N GLY A 631 14.47 -19.86 -1.51
CA GLY A 631 14.74 -18.79 -2.47
C GLY A 631 16.20 -18.64 -2.86
N ASP A 632 16.95 -19.72 -2.89
CA ASP A 632 18.35 -19.74 -3.34
C ASP A 632 18.52 -19.71 -4.87
N GLY A 633 17.43 -19.94 -5.62
CA GLY A 633 17.43 -19.93 -7.08
C GLY A 633 17.94 -21.20 -7.74
N THR A 634 18.04 -22.32 -7.01
CA THR A 634 18.51 -23.61 -7.52
C THR A 634 17.45 -24.39 -8.30
N ASP A 635 16.19 -24.08 -8.11
CA ASP A 635 15.02 -24.72 -8.72
C ASP A 635 14.01 -23.62 -9.11
N PRO A 636 13.27 -23.73 -10.23
CA PRO A 636 12.20 -22.79 -10.56
C PRO A 636 11.16 -22.60 -9.44
N ASP A 637 10.81 -23.68 -8.72
CA ASP A 637 9.90 -23.63 -7.58
C ASP A 637 10.53 -22.98 -6.34
N ASN A 638 11.85 -22.81 -6.34
CA ASN A 638 12.66 -22.16 -5.31
C ASN A 638 13.43 -20.94 -5.87
N ALA A 639 12.81 -20.22 -6.79
CA ALA A 639 13.39 -19.04 -7.42
C ALA A 639 13.87 -18.00 -6.37
N ARG A 640 14.87 -17.21 -6.71
CA ARG A 640 15.44 -16.18 -5.81
C ARG A 640 14.37 -15.30 -5.19
N LEU A 641 14.56 -14.97 -3.92
CA LEU A 641 13.68 -14.05 -3.22
C LEU A 641 13.84 -12.63 -3.77
N ILE A 642 12.71 -11.97 -3.92
CA ILE A 642 12.64 -10.56 -4.32
C ILE A 642 12.61 -9.72 -3.05
N THR A 643 13.58 -8.85 -2.88
CA THR A 643 13.63 -7.92 -1.76
C THR A 643 12.49 -6.91 -1.86
N THR A 644 11.79 -6.72 -0.74
CA THR A 644 10.80 -5.68 -0.51
C THR A 644 11.25 -4.81 0.67
N ASN A 645 10.49 -3.80 1.04
CA ASN A 645 10.81 -2.97 2.19
C ASN A 645 9.91 -3.26 3.41
N SER A 646 9.21 -4.39 3.41
CA SER A 646 8.20 -4.69 4.44
C SER A 646 8.76 -4.60 5.85
N ILE A 647 9.86 -5.30 6.14
CA ILE A 647 10.51 -5.27 7.46
C ILE A 647 11.02 -3.86 7.80
N ARG A 648 11.58 -3.19 6.82
CA ARG A 648 12.11 -1.84 6.97
C ARG A 648 11.05 -0.82 7.38
N TYR A 649 9.83 -1.00 6.88
CA TYR A 649 8.71 -0.11 7.13
C TYR A 649 7.71 -0.69 8.14
N ASN A 650 8.13 -1.72 8.89
CA ASN A 650 7.32 -2.41 9.90
C ASN A 650 5.96 -2.89 9.38
N ALA A 651 5.92 -3.39 8.14
CA ALA A 651 4.70 -3.87 7.52
C ALA A 651 4.54 -5.38 7.69
N ASP A 652 3.31 -5.79 7.96
CA ASP A 652 2.87 -7.17 8.04
C ASP A 652 2.74 -7.86 6.67
N LYS A 653 2.86 -7.08 5.59
CA LYS A 653 2.72 -7.54 4.21
C LYS A 653 3.57 -6.73 3.24
N GLY A 654 3.75 -7.30 2.07
CA GLY A 654 4.42 -6.71 0.92
C GLY A 654 4.15 -7.58 -0.30
N LEU A 655 5.18 -7.90 -1.08
CA LEU A 655 5.06 -8.88 -2.15
C LEU A 655 5.00 -10.30 -1.56
N ASN A 656 3.86 -10.98 -1.71
CA ASN A 656 3.75 -12.38 -1.34
C ASN A 656 4.59 -13.25 -2.26
N GLN A 657 5.42 -14.10 -1.68
CA GLN A 657 6.32 -14.98 -2.39
C GLN A 657 6.20 -16.40 -1.84
N GLN A 658 5.99 -17.36 -2.73
CA GLN A 658 5.89 -18.77 -2.37
C GLN A 658 7.09 -19.52 -2.96
N ARG A 659 7.72 -20.37 -2.15
CA ARG A 659 8.89 -21.16 -2.52
C ARG A 659 8.77 -22.58 -2.00
N THR A 660 9.41 -23.51 -2.68
CA THR A 660 9.44 -24.91 -2.28
C THR A 660 10.88 -25.40 -2.26
N LEU A 661 11.36 -25.82 -1.08
CA LEU A 661 12.60 -26.54 -0.94
C LEU A 661 12.32 -28.04 -0.96
N LYS A 662 12.98 -28.76 -1.88
CA LYS A 662 12.88 -30.21 -2.06
C LYS A 662 14.09 -30.89 -1.43
N PHE A 663 13.87 -31.95 -0.64
CA PHE A 663 14.98 -32.70 -0.03
C PHE A 663 14.62 -34.18 0.13
N ASP A 664 15.65 -35.04 0.24
CA ASP A 664 15.48 -36.48 0.43
C ASP A 664 14.80 -36.76 1.79
N ALA A 665 13.65 -37.44 1.76
CA ALA A 665 12.91 -37.79 2.95
C ALA A 665 13.65 -38.77 3.88
N ALA A 666 14.71 -39.45 3.42
CA ALA A 666 15.58 -40.26 4.25
C ALA A 666 16.31 -39.47 5.35
N LEU A 667 16.40 -38.15 5.22
CA LEU A 667 16.92 -37.25 6.26
C LEU A 667 15.97 -37.08 7.46
N LEU A 668 14.69 -37.41 7.27
CA LEU A 668 13.68 -37.48 8.33
C LEU A 668 13.85 -38.79 9.10
N LYS A 669 13.88 -38.72 10.41
CA LYS A 669 14.12 -39.90 11.27
C LYS A 669 12.89 -40.26 12.11
N PRO A 670 12.76 -41.49 12.58
CA PRO A 670 11.74 -41.85 13.57
C PRO A 670 11.94 -41.06 14.87
N GLY A 671 10.86 -40.67 15.53
CA GLY A 671 10.92 -39.84 16.72
C GLY A 671 11.01 -38.35 16.43
N GLU A 672 11.68 -37.59 17.31
CA GLU A 672 11.81 -36.14 17.20
C GLU A 672 12.73 -35.73 16.05
N ASN A 673 12.23 -34.82 15.21
CA ASN A 673 12.97 -34.10 14.19
C ASN A 673 13.01 -32.60 14.55
N GLN A 674 14.08 -31.93 14.13
CA GLN A 674 14.26 -30.52 14.30
C GLN A 674 14.58 -29.86 12.96
N MET A 675 13.69 -29.02 12.47
CA MET A 675 13.92 -28.20 11.28
C MET A 675 14.25 -26.78 11.74
N THR A 676 15.28 -26.19 11.17
CA THR A 676 15.72 -24.83 11.51
C THR A 676 15.59 -23.88 10.35
N PHE A 677 15.20 -22.64 10.66
CA PHE A 677 15.21 -21.51 9.75
C PHE A 677 16.26 -20.51 10.25
N THR A 678 17.07 -19.98 9.34
CA THR A 678 18.23 -19.15 9.72
C THR A 678 18.24 -17.86 8.92
N VAL A 679 18.16 -16.74 9.63
CA VAL A 679 18.45 -15.41 9.11
C VAL A 679 19.87 -15.03 9.52
N PRO A 680 20.79 -14.77 8.58
CA PRO A 680 22.17 -14.40 8.88
C PRO A 680 22.25 -13.12 9.73
N GLY A 681 23.23 -13.06 10.61
CA GLY A 681 23.51 -11.84 11.37
C GLY A 681 23.90 -10.67 10.46
N GLY A 682 23.63 -9.46 10.90
CA GLY A 682 23.90 -8.24 10.14
C GLY A 682 22.86 -7.15 10.36
N ASP A 683 22.41 -6.54 9.28
CA ASP A 683 21.41 -5.48 9.30
C ASP A 683 20.10 -5.99 9.93
N LEU A 684 19.64 -5.31 10.98
CA LEU A 684 18.40 -5.64 11.69
C LEU A 684 17.14 -5.51 10.85
N GLN A 685 17.24 -4.94 9.65
CA GLN A 685 16.15 -4.84 8.70
C GLN A 685 16.16 -5.93 7.64
N SER A 686 17.10 -6.88 7.71
CA SER A 686 17.12 -8.09 6.88
C SER A 686 16.21 -9.14 7.48
N GLY A 687 15.61 -9.98 6.65
CA GLY A 687 14.82 -11.11 7.13
C GLY A 687 13.57 -11.36 6.31
N VAL A 688 12.60 -12.01 6.94
CA VAL A 688 11.33 -12.40 6.32
C VAL A 688 10.14 -12.00 7.19
N VAL A 689 9.02 -11.67 6.54
CA VAL A 689 7.69 -11.64 7.15
C VAL A 689 6.99 -12.94 6.76
N TRP A 690 6.60 -13.70 7.77
CA TRP A 690 5.99 -15.01 7.57
C TRP A 690 4.54 -14.91 7.11
N ASP A 691 4.14 -15.83 6.20
CA ASP A 691 2.74 -16.06 5.85
C ASP A 691 2.33 -17.50 6.18
N TYR A 692 3.08 -18.51 5.70
CA TYR A 692 2.68 -19.91 5.90
C TYR A 692 3.84 -20.88 5.67
N LEU A 693 3.84 -21.98 6.42
CA LEU A 693 4.78 -23.09 6.26
C LEU A 693 4.04 -24.43 6.21
N ARG A 694 4.48 -25.32 5.32
CA ARG A 694 3.94 -26.68 5.22
C ARG A 694 5.03 -27.66 4.80
N LEU A 695 5.12 -28.79 5.50
CA LEU A 695 5.94 -29.93 5.10
C LEU A 695 5.05 -31.03 4.52
N GLU A 696 5.36 -31.46 3.31
CA GLU A 696 4.68 -32.54 2.58
C GLU A 696 5.67 -33.66 2.23
N LEU A 697 5.13 -34.85 1.97
CA LEU A 697 5.89 -36.04 1.63
C LEU A 697 5.21 -36.82 0.50
N ASP A 698 5.95 -37.04 -0.58
CA ASP A 698 5.60 -38.05 -1.60
C ASP A 698 6.52 -39.27 -1.44
N GLU A 699 5.96 -40.34 -0.90
CA GLU A 699 6.68 -41.57 -0.65
C GLU A 699 7.03 -42.32 -1.96
N ASN A 700 6.41 -41.97 -3.08
CA ASN A 700 6.61 -42.60 -4.40
C ASN A 700 7.56 -41.82 -5.30
N ALA A 701 7.86 -40.60 -4.97
CA ALA A 701 8.78 -39.79 -5.76
C ALA A 701 10.24 -40.21 -5.54
N THR A 702 11.03 -40.20 -6.60
CA THR A 702 12.49 -40.36 -6.51
C THR A 702 13.09 -39.10 -5.92
N PRO A 703 13.90 -39.21 -4.85
CA PRO A 703 14.52 -38.03 -4.25
C PRO A 703 15.45 -37.32 -5.22
N ASN A 704 15.39 -36.00 -5.26
CA ASN A 704 16.41 -35.20 -5.93
C ASN A 704 17.75 -35.40 -5.19
N PRO A 705 18.88 -35.45 -5.92
CA PRO A 705 20.18 -35.46 -5.26
C PRO A 705 20.32 -34.21 -4.38
N PRO A 706 20.99 -34.34 -3.22
CA PRO A 706 21.20 -33.18 -2.35
C PRO A 706 21.92 -32.07 -3.14
N PRO A 707 21.56 -30.80 -2.93
CA PRO A 707 22.27 -29.69 -3.56
C PRO A 707 23.77 -29.79 -3.20
N PRO A 708 24.68 -29.42 -4.12
CA PRO A 708 26.10 -29.45 -3.88
C PRO A 708 26.38 -28.57 -2.63
N THR A 709 27.05 -29.17 -1.66
CA THR A 709 27.45 -28.43 -0.44
C THR A 709 28.35 -27.27 -0.84
N HIS A 710 27.85 -26.05 -0.79
CA HIS A 710 28.72 -24.88 -0.85
C HIS A 710 29.63 -24.93 0.37
N LYS A 711 30.87 -25.35 0.16
CA LYS A 711 31.94 -25.14 1.14
C LYS A 711 32.09 -23.63 1.28
N GLY A 712 31.77 -23.11 2.46
CA GLY A 712 31.93 -21.70 2.76
C GLY A 712 33.34 -21.22 2.39
N GLN A 713 33.38 -20.11 1.66
CA GLN A 713 34.53 -19.23 1.57
C GLN A 713 34.35 -18.09 2.56
#